data_acc8bd9900ad78353aef8010dd6d66c9
#
_entry.id   acc8bd9900ad78353aef8010dd6d66c9
#
_cell.length_a   1.000
_cell.length_b   1.000
_cell.length_c   1.000
_cell.angle_alpha   90.00
_cell.angle_beta   90.00
_cell.angle_gamma   90.00
#
_symmetry.space_group_name_H-M   'P 1'
#
loop_
_entity.id
_entity.type
_entity.pdbx_description
1 polymer ?
#
loop_
_entity_poly.entity_id
_entity_poly.type
_entity_poly.pdbx_seq_one_letter_code
_entity_poly.pdbx_strand_id
1 'polypeptide(L)'
;MSFAHIGVIKGVITDSISNNVIPYVNVVLESNNKKQVTTTDDFGKFMFSDLKEGSYQLTFYSMGFAHKTMALELKDDEVKTISIMVQLRPNALNLSEVTVNGTKDIGETMNKVNNIDMLLRPTNSAQDLLKLVPGLFIAQHQGGGKAEQIFLRGFDCDHGTDFAVFVDGMPVNMVSHAHGQGYADMHFVIPETVDALTVSKGTYCTKYGDFATSGAGEFTSKNHLDNDMIKLEYGQYGAYRALAMLNLLGKDKHLFSKKKEDLYIAAEYNYNVASYFVNHQNYQRENLFLKYFGMLTDHTSLSISGTYFNSIWNGSGQVPQRAINQGIITRFGALDPTEGGTTSRTNGNASLKTVFDNGAILKNQVYYSYYQFNLFTNFTFFLNDTVNGDGINQRENGRNLYGYNGSYEINKDVFGANLKTIVGLGSRSDDGQVGLFHQNKRVVFDTIVLGTRQIHNVNAYLDETYQITKKLFINAGVRADYFNYYFKSQLTNKPELNDSLSGSTSKTKWSPKLNVYYNFNNNVQLFARSGYGFHSNDVRAVVTNPNQQTLPSALGYEVGSTFKPMQNMLVNVALWGLNLVEELTYGGDDGTINISGRTQRLGVDFSVRYQLTKALFADLDVNYSHGRFVDLPEGQNYIPLSPTFTSVAGLTLKPKKGFSASLRYRYISNRAAIEDNSITALGYFLLDGVVNYNIPHFQFGLRVDNIFNVDWNEAQFETLTRMKGEPAQGVDELCFTPGAPRIFRLNVTFFFPNTQKNE
;
A
#
# COMPACT_ATOMS: atom_id res chain seq x y z
N MET A 1 -14.40 52.48 -16.17
CA MET A 1 -13.82 51.23 -15.61
C MET A 1 -13.95 50.15 -16.67
N SER A 2 -12.87 49.76 -17.33
CA SER A 2 -12.87 48.69 -18.31
C SER A 2 -12.96 47.38 -17.56
N PHE A 3 -14.03 46.63 -17.73
CA PHE A 3 -14.12 45.25 -17.23
C PHE A 3 -13.09 44.43 -18.02
N ALA A 4 -12.07 43.93 -17.37
CA ALA A 4 -11.14 43.00 -17.97
C ALA A 4 -11.94 41.73 -18.35
N HIS A 5 -12.07 41.43 -19.62
CA HIS A 5 -12.67 40.19 -20.10
C HIS A 5 -11.76 39.01 -19.68
N ILE A 6 -12.36 38.02 -19.01
CA ILE A 6 -11.67 36.86 -18.45
C ILE A 6 -11.92 35.69 -19.40
N GLY A 7 -10.84 35.16 -19.99
CA GLY A 7 -10.88 34.01 -20.88
C GLY A 7 -10.73 32.68 -20.17
N VAL A 8 -11.26 31.61 -20.75
CA VAL A 8 -11.15 30.24 -20.26
C VAL A 8 -10.63 29.33 -21.37
N ILE A 9 -9.59 28.54 -21.09
CA ILE A 9 -9.14 27.43 -21.95
C ILE A 9 -9.46 26.13 -21.26
N LYS A 10 -10.28 25.28 -21.86
CA LYS A 10 -10.60 23.94 -21.34
C LYS A 10 -10.47 22.90 -22.44
N GLY A 11 -10.28 21.64 -22.05
CA GLY A 11 -10.17 20.56 -23.03
C GLY A 11 -10.30 19.17 -22.42
N VAL A 12 -10.30 18.18 -23.31
CA VAL A 12 -10.28 16.76 -22.96
C VAL A 12 -9.10 16.11 -23.63
N ILE A 13 -8.39 15.27 -22.89
CA ILE A 13 -7.24 14.54 -23.41
C ILE A 13 -7.61 13.07 -23.53
N THR A 14 -7.36 12.48 -24.69
CA THR A 14 -7.64 11.08 -25.00
C THR A 14 -6.41 10.39 -25.57
N ASP A 15 -6.36 9.08 -25.42
CA ASP A 15 -5.40 8.22 -26.09
C ASP A 15 -5.74 8.12 -27.59
N SER A 16 -4.75 8.34 -28.44
CA SER A 16 -4.92 8.33 -29.91
C SER A 16 -5.19 6.94 -30.50
N ILE A 17 -5.00 5.87 -29.76
CA ILE A 17 -5.22 4.48 -30.19
C ILE A 17 -6.54 3.96 -29.65
N SER A 18 -6.79 4.10 -28.34
CA SER A 18 -7.98 3.57 -27.69
C SER A 18 -9.15 4.55 -27.64
N ASN A 19 -8.92 5.85 -27.92
CA ASN A 19 -9.85 6.96 -27.72
C ASN A 19 -10.34 7.11 -26.26
N ASN A 20 -9.76 6.37 -25.33
CA ASN A 20 -10.08 6.51 -23.92
C ASN A 20 -9.53 7.85 -23.38
N VAL A 21 -10.23 8.43 -22.44
CA VAL A 21 -9.75 9.62 -21.73
C VAL A 21 -8.51 9.28 -20.92
N ILE A 22 -7.56 10.21 -20.86
CA ILE A 22 -6.33 10.03 -20.08
C ILE A 22 -6.44 10.93 -18.85
N PRO A 23 -6.64 10.36 -17.66
CA PRO A 23 -6.63 11.11 -16.41
C PRO A 23 -5.19 11.51 -16.02
N TYR A 24 -5.09 12.52 -15.19
CA TYR A 24 -3.84 12.97 -14.55
C TYR A 24 -2.73 13.38 -15.52
N VAL A 25 -3.07 13.82 -16.72
CA VAL A 25 -2.13 14.44 -17.66
C VAL A 25 -1.74 15.83 -17.14
N ASN A 26 -0.47 16.09 -16.99
CA ASN A 26 0.01 17.44 -16.68
C ASN A 26 -0.17 18.34 -17.91
N VAL A 27 -0.90 19.43 -17.74
CA VAL A 27 -1.13 20.44 -18.76
C VAL A 27 -0.45 21.72 -18.33
N VAL A 28 0.50 22.17 -19.13
CA VAL A 28 1.27 23.39 -18.89
C VAL A 28 0.82 24.46 -19.86
N LEU A 29 0.40 25.61 -19.35
CA LEU A 29 0.05 26.81 -20.12
C LEU A 29 1.15 27.84 -19.93
N GLU A 30 1.76 28.28 -21.04
CA GLU A 30 2.81 29.31 -21.04
C GLU A 30 2.39 30.51 -21.88
N SER A 31 2.54 31.73 -21.35
CA SER A 31 2.33 33.01 -22.05
C SER A 31 3.15 34.11 -21.40
N ASN A 32 3.88 34.91 -22.20
CA ASN A 32 4.63 36.12 -21.76
C ASN A 32 5.42 35.92 -20.45
N ASN A 33 6.24 34.87 -20.35
CA ASN A 33 6.98 34.48 -19.15
C ASN A 33 6.14 34.06 -17.92
N LYS A 34 4.83 33.90 -18.06
CA LYS A 34 3.96 33.30 -17.04
C LYS A 34 3.69 31.83 -17.40
N LYS A 35 3.77 30.98 -16.41
CA LYS A 35 3.52 29.55 -16.53
C LYS A 35 2.48 29.16 -15.53
N GLN A 36 1.37 28.54 -16.00
CA GLN A 36 0.36 27.91 -15.17
C GLN A 36 0.34 26.40 -15.46
N VAL A 37 0.06 25.59 -14.46
CA VAL A 37 0.01 24.13 -14.60
C VAL A 37 -1.30 23.63 -14.01
N THR A 38 -1.95 22.72 -14.71
CA THR A 38 -3.10 21.96 -14.21
C THR A 38 -2.93 20.50 -14.58
N THR A 39 -3.74 19.60 -14.02
CA THR A 39 -3.80 18.19 -14.43
C THR A 39 -5.17 17.88 -14.93
N THR A 40 -5.27 16.91 -15.85
CA THR A 40 -6.59 16.40 -16.21
C THR A 40 -7.21 15.66 -15.02
N ASP A 41 -8.52 15.76 -14.92
CA ASP A 41 -9.30 14.95 -13.99
C ASP A 41 -9.44 13.51 -14.48
N ASP A 42 -10.25 12.68 -13.78
CA ASP A 42 -10.50 11.28 -14.14
C ASP A 42 -11.17 11.12 -15.52
N PHE A 43 -11.62 12.20 -16.12
CA PHE A 43 -12.25 12.26 -17.45
C PHE A 43 -11.35 12.85 -18.52
N GLY A 44 -10.05 12.99 -18.20
CA GLY A 44 -9.12 13.64 -19.10
C GLY A 44 -9.40 15.13 -19.33
N LYS A 45 -10.25 15.77 -18.52
CA LYS A 45 -10.58 17.19 -18.66
C LYS A 45 -9.61 18.07 -17.91
N PHE A 46 -9.25 19.20 -18.50
CA PHE A 46 -8.46 20.25 -17.86
C PHE A 46 -9.10 21.62 -18.14
N MET A 47 -8.79 22.60 -17.29
CA MET A 47 -9.26 23.97 -17.44
C MET A 47 -8.23 24.97 -16.86
N PHE A 48 -8.10 26.10 -17.56
CA PHE A 48 -7.44 27.31 -17.09
C PHE A 48 -8.46 28.45 -17.18
N SER A 49 -8.68 29.15 -16.07
CA SER A 49 -9.54 30.33 -15.97
C SER A 49 -8.72 31.59 -15.77
N ASP A 50 -9.38 32.74 -15.77
CA ASP A 50 -8.81 34.07 -15.50
C ASP A 50 -7.66 34.44 -16.45
N LEU A 51 -7.77 34.01 -17.70
CA LEU A 51 -6.78 34.29 -18.73
C LEU A 51 -7.07 35.62 -19.42
N LYS A 52 -6.02 36.41 -19.68
CA LYS A 52 -6.10 37.63 -20.48
C LYS A 52 -5.96 37.27 -21.96
N GLU A 53 -6.32 38.23 -22.82
CA GLU A 53 -6.04 38.13 -24.26
C GLU A 53 -4.52 37.88 -24.51
N GLY A 54 -4.19 37.12 -25.54
CA GLY A 54 -2.82 36.84 -25.89
C GLY A 54 -2.57 35.46 -26.47
N SER A 55 -1.33 35.25 -26.86
CA SER A 55 -0.86 33.95 -27.35
C SER A 55 -0.43 33.05 -26.20
N TYR A 56 -0.91 31.82 -26.25
CA TYR A 56 -0.66 30.79 -25.24
C TYR A 56 -0.08 29.54 -25.89
N GLN A 57 0.86 28.89 -25.19
CA GLN A 57 1.37 27.60 -25.55
C GLN A 57 0.95 26.58 -24.50
N LEU A 58 0.21 25.56 -24.94
CA LEU A 58 -0.17 24.41 -24.10
C LEU A 58 0.76 23.25 -24.37
N THR A 59 1.31 22.65 -23.32
CA THR A 59 2.10 21.42 -23.42
C THR A 59 1.52 20.38 -22.48
N PHE A 60 1.31 19.17 -23.01
CA PHE A 60 0.68 18.04 -22.33
C PHE A 60 1.70 16.97 -22.05
N TYR A 61 1.82 16.57 -20.78
CA TYR A 61 2.74 15.53 -20.31
C TYR A 61 1.98 14.46 -19.55
N SER A 62 2.13 13.22 -19.98
CA SER A 62 1.60 12.07 -19.23
C SER A 62 2.57 10.91 -19.35
N MET A 63 2.76 10.20 -18.25
CA MET A 63 3.60 9.02 -18.25
C MET A 63 2.96 7.93 -19.13
N GLY A 64 3.76 7.34 -20.02
CA GLY A 64 3.26 6.38 -21.01
C GLY A 64 2.74 6.99 -22.31
N PHE A 65 2.78 8.33 -22.47
CA PHE A 65 2.35 9.04 -23.68
C PHE A 65 3.43 10.00 -24.17
N ALA A 66 3.48 10.19 -25.50
CA ALA A 66 4.32 11.22 -26.09
C ALA A 66 3.78 12.61 -25.72
N HIS A 67 4.64 13.52 -25.32
CA HIS A 67 4.23 14.91 -25.08
C HIS A 67 3.70 15.55 -26.37
N LYS A 68 2.77 16.46 -26.23
CA LYS A 68 2.20 17.24 -27.33
C LYS A 68 2.18 18.70 -26.93
N THR A 69 2.59 19.55 -27.85
CA THR A 69 2.54 21.02 -27.68
C THR A 69 1.61 21.61 -28.73
N MET A 70 0.81 22.60 -28.35
CA MET A 70 -0.04 23.36 -29.26
C MET A 70 -0.09 24.82 -28.85
N ALA A 71 -0.14 25.70 -29.85
CA ALA A 71 -0.31 27.13 -29.66
C ALA A 71 -1.80 27.49 -29.79
N LEU A 72 -2.26 28.45 -28.97
CA LEU A 72 -3.62 28.99 -28.97
C LEU A 72 -3.55 30.50 -28.84
N GLU A 73 -4.52 31.21 -29.42
CA GLU A 73 -4.66 32.64 -29.30
C GLU A 73 -6.04 32.98 -28.72
N LEU A 74 -6.07 33.71 -27.61
CA LEU A 74 -7.26 34.32 -27.02
C LEU A 74 -7.40 35.74 -27.53
N LYS A 75 -8.52 36.06 -28.25
CA LYS A 75 -8.83 37.39 -28.82
C LYS A 75 -9.87 38.09 -27.96
N ASP A 76 -9.85 39.41 -27.92
CA ASP A 76 -10.62 40.31 -27.03
C ASP A 76 -12.12 40.38 -27.29
N ASP A 77 -12.69 39.75 -28.35
CA ASP A 77 -14.04 40.06 -28.82
C ASP A 77 -15.19 39.34 -28.10
N GLU A 78 -14.93 38.46 -27.16
CA GLU A 78 -15.96 37.78 -26.32
C GLU A 78 -15.34 37.03 -25.15
N VAL A 79 -16.08 36.83 -24.06
CA VAL A 79 -15.81 35.82 -23.03
C VAL A 79 -15.66 34.46 -23.72
N LYS A 80 -14.46 34.11 -24.16
CA LYS A 80 -14.25 32.89 -24.96
C LYS A 80 -13.78 31.72 -24.12
N THR A 81 -14.65 30.72 -24.04
CA THR A 81 -14.23 29.37 -23.70
C THR A 81 -13.68 28.68 -24.94
N ILE A 82 -12.38 28.49 -25.04
CA ILE A 82 -11.77 27.62 -26.05
C ILE A 82 -11.87 26.19 -25.54
N SER A 83 -12.64 25.35 -26.24
CA SER A 83 -12.72 23.90 -25.95
C SER A 83 -11.89 23.14 -26.97
N ILE A 84 -10.96 22.32 -26.49
CA ILE A 84 -10.05 21.54 -27.34
C ILE A 84 -10.11 20.05 -27.00
N MET A 85 -9.97 19.20 -28.02
CA MET A 85 -9.74 17.78 -27.85
C MET A 85 -8.29 17.48 -28.22
N VAL A 86 -7.57 16.85 -27.31
CA VAL A 86 -6.16 16.54 -27.49
C VAL A 86 -5.97 15.04 -27.44
N GLN A 87 -5.41 14.48 -28.52
CA GLN A 87 -5.05 13.06 -28.55
C GLN A 87 -3.56 12.93 -28.27
N LEU A 88 -3.19 12.16 -27.26
CA LEU A 88 -1.81 11.77 -26.96
C LEU A 88 -1.56 10.37 -27.53
N ARG A 89 -0.39 10.20 -28.14
CA ARG A 89 0.04 8.88 -28.62
C ARG A 89 0.67 8.09 -27.47
N PRO A 90 0.20 6.85 -27.21
CA PRO A 90 0.92 5.98 -26.29
C PRO A 90 2.37 5.86 -26.70
N ASN A 91 3.25 6.13 -25.77
CA ASN A 91 4.68 5.94 -25.92
C ASN A 91 5.13 5.02 -24.78
N ALA A 92 5.84 3.95 -25.10
CA ALA A 92 6.46 3.14 -24.06
C ALA A 92 7.29 4.11 -23.19
N LEU A 93 7.13 4.02 -21.87
CA LEU A 93 7.74 4.88 -20.85
C LEU A 93 8.93 5.69 -21.37
N ASN A 94 8.70 6.97 -21.62
CA ASN A 94 9.80 7.85 -22.00
C ASN A 94 10.18 8.68 -20.76
N LEU A 95 11.19 8.22 -20.01
CA LEU A 95 11.72 8.96 -18.87
C LEU A 95 12.22 10.35 -19.25
N SER A 96 12.49 10.60 -20.54
CA SER A 96 12.87 11.94 -21.02
C SER A 96 11.78 12.98 -20.85
N GLU A 97 10.52 12.55 -20.75
CA GLU A 97 9.34 13.41 -20.65
C GLU A 97 8.93 13.69 -19.18
N VAL A 98 9.54 13.00 -18.21
CA VAL A 98 9.35 13.31 -16.79
C VAL A 98 10.05 14.63 -16.48
N THR A 99 9.31 15.69 -16.16
CA THR A 99 9.87 16.95 -15.66
C THR A 99 10.01 16.89 -14.14
N VAL A 100 11.19 17.25 -13.65
CA VAL A 100 11.46 17.38 -12.21
C VAL A 100 10.82 18.65 -11.62
N ASN A 101 10.28 19.53 -12.48
CA ASN A 101 9.72 20.84 -12.16
C ASN A 101 8.19 20.83 -12.24
N GLY A 102 7.49 20.15 -11.37
CA GLY A 102 6.04 20.24 -11.27
C GLY A 102 5.60 21.05 -10.05
N THR A 103 4.66 21.97 -10.21
CA THR A 103 3.98 22.67 -9.10
C THR A 103 2.91 21.79 -8.45
N LYS A 104 2.64 20.62 -9.01
CA LYS A 104 1.73 19.61 -8.46
C LYS A 104 2.52 18.37 -8.07
N ASP A 105 2.29 17.94 -6.85
CA ASP A 105 2.68 16.64 -6.31
C ASP A 105 4.19 16.36 -6.40
N ILE A 106 4.99 17.33 -5.97
CA ILE A 106 6.45 17.27 -5.94
C ILE A 106 6.94 16.06 -5.13
N GLY A 107 6.13 15.55 -4.21
CA GLY A 107 6.34 14.27 -3.50
C GLY A 107 5.75 13.05 -4.21
N GLU A 108 4.75 13.21 -5.09
CA GLU A 108 4.02 12.11 -5.74
C GLU A 108 4.64 11.65 -7.07
N THR A 109 5.40 12.48 -7.77
CA THR A 109 5.91 12.14 -9.11
C THR A 109 6.86 10.93 -9.13
N MET A 110 7.59 10.69 -8.03
CA MET A 110 8.40 9.48 -7.84
C MET A 110 7.66 8.35 -7.12
N ASN A 111 6.51 8.64 -6.56
CA ASN A 111 5.77 7.73 -5.70
C ASN A 111 4.67 6.96 -6.46
N LYS A 112 4.39 7.30 -7.72
CA LYS A 112 3.48 6.51 -8.55
C LYS A 112 4.23 5.36 -9.20
N VAL A 113 3.89 4.16 -8.76
CA VAL A 113 4.36 2.92 -9.39
C VAL A 113 3.57 2.72 -10.69
N ASN A 114 4.28 2.52 -11.78
CA ASN A 114 3.68 2.41 -13.08
C ASN A 114 3.02 1.07 -13.32
N ASN A 115 2.02 1.04 -14.20
CA ASN A 115 1.37 -0.17 -14.68
C ASN A 115 2.38 -1.20 -15.25
N ILE A 116 3.51 -0.75 -15.79
CA ILE A 116 4.58 -1.63 -16.27
C ILE A 116 5.27 -2.40 -15.14
N ASP A 117 5.53 -1.74 -14.01
CA ASP A 117 6.11 -2.39 -12.83
C ASP A 117 5.14 -3.45 -12.28
N MET A 118 3.84 -3.16 -12.27
CA MET A 118 2.81 -4.10 -11.84
C MET A 118 2.69 -5.33 -12.76
N LEU A 119 2.75 -5.13 -14.08
CA LEU A 119 2.58 -6.22 -15.06
C LEU A 119 3.76 -7.18 -15.12
N LEU A 120 4.97 -6.72 -14.80
CA LEU A 120 6.20 -7.50 -14.96
C LEU A 120 6.87 -7.88 -13.64
N ARG A 121 6.30 -7.49 -12.51
CA ARG A 121 6.75 -7.99 -11.21
C ARG A 121 6.02 -9.29 -10.85
N PRO A 122 6.73 -10.30 -10.35
CA PRO A 122 6.09 -11.51 -9.85
C PRO A 122 5.16 -11.17 -8.68
N THR A 123 3.88 -11.55 -8.78
CA THR A 123 2.90 -11.44 -7.70
C THR A 123 2.33 -12.82 -7.41
N ASN A 124 2.65 -13.40 -6.24
CA ASN A 124 2.13 -14.69 -5.76
C ASN A 124 0.81 -14.53 -5.03
N SER A 125 0.71 -13.42 -4.31
CA SER A 125 -0.44 -13.04 -3.50
C SER A 125 -0.82 -11.58 -3.76
N ALA A 126 -1.96 -11.15 -3.27
CA ALA A 126 -2.32 -9.74 -3.25
C ALA A 126 -1.36 -8.91 -2.40
N GLN A 127 -0.81 -9.49 -1.33
CA GLN A 127 0.21 -8.87 -0.47
C GLN A 127 1.49 -8.53 -1.24
N ASP A 128 1.84 -9.31 -2.28
CA ASP A 128 2.99 -9.00 -3.15
C ASP A 128 2.89 -7.62 -3.83
N LEU A 129 1.70 -7.04 -3.91
CA LEU A 129 1.53 -5.65 -4.37
C LEU A 129 2.31 -4.66 -3.48
N LEU A 130 2.49 -4.95 -2.21
CA LEU A 130 3.31 -4.13 -1.31
C LEU A 130 4.78 -4.08 -1.73
N LYS A 131 5.31 -5.15 -2.37
CA LYS A 131 6.67 -5.17 -2.93
C LYS A 131 6.89 -4.14 -4.05
N LEU A 132 5.82 -3.53 -4.56
CA LEU A 132 5.90 -2.42 -5.50
C LEU A 132 6.39 -1.12 -4.83
N VAL A 133 6.23 -0.99 -3.52
CA VAL A 133 6.73 0.15 -2.74
C VAL A 133 8.26 0.09 -2.71
N PRO A 134 8.97 1.13 -3.16
CA PRO A 134 10.43 1.13 -3.21
C PRO A 134 11.08 0.90 -1.86
N GLY A 135 11.88 -0.18 -1.72
CA GLY A 135 12.57 -0.54 -0.49
C GLY A 135 11.72 -1.26 0.56
N LEU A 136 10.46 -1.59 0.25
CA LEU A 136 9.62 -2.38 1.13
C LEU A 136 9.84 -3.88 0.88
N PHE A 137 9.95 -4.62 1.99
CA PHE A 137 9.99 -6.09 2.02
C PHE A 137 8.80 -6.61 2.79
N ILE A 138 8.38 -7.81 2.45
CA ILE A 138 7.36 -8.56 3.19
C ILE A 138 7.88 -9.95 3.50
N ALA A 139 7.40 -10.51 4.61
CA ALA A 139 7.67 -11.89 5.01
C ALA A 139 6.38 -12.56 5.50
N GLN A 140 6.13 -13.77 5.04
CA GLN A 140 4.94 -14.52 5.41
C GLN A 140 5.21 -15.43 6.62
N HIS A 141 4.31 -15.33 7.61
CA HIS A 141 4.45 -16.08 8.85
C HIS A 141 3.95 -17.52 8.76
N GLN A 142 2.84 -17.76 8.12
CA GLN A 142 2.12 -19.04 8.15
C GLN A 142 1.24 -19.19 6.93
N GLY A 143 1.76 -19.68 5.86
CA GLY A 143 1.02 -20.23 4.75
C GLY A 143 -0.22 -19.47 4.24
N GLY A 144 -0.09 -18.36 3.58
CA GLY A 144 -0.99 -17.85 2.53
C GLY A 144 -2.28 -17.14 2.92
N GLY A 145 -2.78 -17.21 4.14
CA GLY A 145 -4.11 -16.65 4.49
C GLY A 145 -4.09 -15.59 5.61
N LYS A 146 -2.93 -15.19 6.06
CA LYS A 146 -2.68 -14.21 7.14
C LYS A 146 -1.93 -13.01 6.54
N ALA A 147 -2.12 -11.81 7.09
CA ALA A 147 -1.33 -10.65 6.73
C ALA A 147 0.17 -10.92 6.91
N GLU A 148 0.99 -10.33 6.05
CA GLU A 148 2.43 -10.52 6.03
C GLU A 148 3.12 -9.45 6.89
N GLN A 149 4.29 -9.79 7.43
CA GLN A 149 5.19 -8.87 8.08
C GLN A 149 5.73 -7.85 7.06
N ILE A 150 5.79 -6.57 7.41
CA ILE A 150 6.17 -5.48 6.53
C ILE A 150 7.45 -4.81 7.04
N PHE A 151 8.46 -4.70 6.18
CA PHE A 151 9.71 -4.00 6.50
C PHE A 151 9.89 -2.78 5.62
N LEU A 152 10.08 -1.62 6.23
CA LEU A 152 10.37 -0.37 5.52
C LEU A 152 11.20 0.58 6.40
N ARG A 153 12.28 1.16 5.86
CA ARG A 153 13.11 2.15 6.56
C ARG A 153 13.55 1.70 7.97
N GLY A 154 14.00 0.44 8.10
CA GLY A 154 14.41 -0.11 9.38
C GLY A 154 13.28 -0.35 10.38
N PHE A 155 12.02 -0.30 9.95
CA PHE A 155 10.91 -0.83 10.71
C PHE A 155 10.68 -2.29 10.38
N ASP A 156 10.38 -3.05 11.41
CA ASP A 156 9.52 -4.20 11.35
C ASP A 156 8.11 -3.71 11.74
N CYS A 157 7.27 -3.44 10.77
CA CYS A 157 5.91 -2.97 11.02
C CYS A 157 4.98 -4.12 11.42
N ASP A 158 5.54 -5.29 11.79
CA ASP A 158 4.78 -6.51 11.97
C ASP A 158 3.75 -6.68 10.83
N HIS A 159 2.47 -6.73 11.11
CA HIS A 159 1.42 -6.84 10.11
C HIS A 159 0.88 -5.48 9.61
N GLY A 160 1.55 -4.34 9.91
CA GLY A 160 1.18 -3.01 9.44
C GLY A 160 1.17 -1.90 10.49
N THR A 161 1.78 -2.08 11.66
CA THR A 161 1.75 -1.12 12.78
C THR A 161 2.24 0.30 12.44
N ASP A 162 3.14 0.44 11.46
CA ASP A 162 3.78 1.70 11.11
C ASP A 162 3.75 2.02 9.61
N PHE A 163 3.04 1.20 8.83
CA PHE A 163 2.81 1.43 7.41
C PHE A 163 1.31 1.43 7.09
N ALA A 164 0.76 2.60 6.75
CA ALA A 164 -0.66 2.75 6.43
C ALA A 164 -0.96 2.25 5.02
N VAL A 165 -1.94 1.36 4.88
CA VAL A 165 -2.38 0.79 3.61
C VAL A 165 -3.81 1.21 3.31
N PHE A 166 -4.04 1.68 2.07
CA PHE A 166 -5.36 2.06 1.59
C PHE A 166 -5.66 1.38 0.25
N VAL A 167 -6.93 1.04 0.04
CA VAL A 167 -7.46 0.56 -1.24
C VAL A 167 -8.67 1.41 -1.61
N ASP A 168 -8.59 2.10 -2.75
CA ASP A 168 -9.60 3.09 -3.18
C ASP A 168 -10.00 4.07 -2.05
N GLY A 169 -9.02 4.55 -1.27
CA GLY A 169 -9.20 5.47 -0.14
C GLY A 169 -9.76 4.82 1.15
N MET A 170 -10.14 3.55 1.13
CA MET A 170 -10.57 2.81 2.31
C MET A 170 -9.35 2.29 3.08
N PRO A 171 -9.22 2.51 4.40
CA PRO A 171 -8.12 1.99 5.21
C PRO A 171 -8.18 0.46 5.32
N VAL A 172 -7.03 -0.19 5.16
CA VAL A 172 -6.88 -1.64 5.31
C VAL A 172 -6.48 -2.00 6.74
N ASN A 173 -5.58 -1.23 7.35
CA ASN A 173 -5.08 -1.48 8.70
C ASN A 173 -6.20 -1.46 9.74
N MET A 174 -6.17 -2.41 10.65
CA MET A 174 -7.10 -2.51 11.78
C MET A 174 -6.43 -1.99 13.05
N VAL A 175 -7.03 -1.00 13.72
CA VAL A 175 -6.46 -0.35 14.91
C VAL A 175 -6.14 -1.36 16.00
N SER A 176 -7.07 -2.26 16.26
CA SER A 176 -6.92 -3.34 17.23
C SER A 176 -7.38 -4.64 16.58
N HIS A 177 -6.64 -5.72 16.74
CA HIS A 177 -6.98 -7.01 16.14
C HIS A 177 -6.62 -8.14 17.09
N ALA A 178 -7.29 -9.30 16.97
CA ALA A 178 -7.01 -10.47 17.80
C ALA A 178 -5.55 -10.93 17.71
N HIS A 179 -4.93 -10.74 16.55
CA HIS A 179 -3.55 -11.14 16.28
C HIS A 179 -2.52 -10.06 16.63
N GLY A 180 -2.87 -8.78 16.51
CA GLY A 180 -1.98 -7.64 16.77
C GLY A 180 -2.56 -6.35 16.20
N GLN A 181 -2.13 -5.20 16.69
CA GLN A 181 -2.58 -3.90 16.19
C GLN A 181 -2.06 -3.63 14.77
N GLY A 182 -2.73 -2.75 14.05
CA GLY A 182 -2.31 -2.31 12.71
C GLY A 182 -2.51 -3.34 11.60
N TYR A 183 -3.09 -4.49 11.88
CA TYR A 183 -3.22 -5.63 10.97
C TYR A 183 -3.76 -5.25 9.59
N ALA A 184 -2.93 -5.38 8.55
CA ALA A 184 -3.18 -4.92 7.17
C ALA A 184 -3.22 -6.09 6.18
N ASP A 185 -4.33 -6.81 6.14
CA ASP A 185 -4.56 -7.92 5.22
C ASP A 185 -5.11 -7.40 3.88
N MET A 186 -4.34 -7.62 2.80
CA MET A 186 -4.70 -7.26 1.43
C MET A 186 -5.22 -8.43 0.59
N HIS A 187 -5.43 -9.61 1.15
CA HIS A 187 -5.85 -10.80 0.38
C HIS A 187 -7.20 -10.63 -0.34
N PHE A 188 -8.02 -9.65 0.05
CA PHE A 188 -9.27 -9.29 -0.64
C PHE A 188 -9.06 -8.54 -1.97
N VAL A 189 -7.83 -8.15 -2.31
CA VAL A 189 -7.51 -7.44 -3.56
C VAL A 189 -7.14 -8.44 -4.64
N ILE A 190 -7.74 -8.31 -5.81
CA ILE A 190 -7.32 -9.02 -7.03
C ILE A 190 -6.25 -8.16 -7.71
N PRO A 191 -4.97 -8.61 -7.84
CA PRO A 191 -3.88 -7.77 -8.32
C PRO A 191 -4.15 -7.11 -9.69
N GLU A 192 -4.80 -7.81 -10.61
CA GLU A 192 -5.08 -7.32 -11.96
C GLU A 192 -6.13 -6.18 -11.99
N THR A 193 -6.89 -6.00 -10.90
CA THR A 193 -7.83 -4.86 -10.76
C THR A 193 -7.14 -3.56 -10.38
N VAL A 194 -5.90 -3.60 -9.88
CA VAL A 194 -5.15 -2.41 -9.48
C VAL A 194 -4.65 -1.65 -10.70
N ASP A 195 -4.89 -0.34 -10.73
CA ASP A 195 -4.45 0.57 -11.78
C ASP A 195 -3.19 1.35 -11.38
N ALA A 196 -3.15 1.80 -10.13
CA ALA A 196 -2.05 2.63 -9.63
C ALA A 196 -1.76 2.35 -8.15
N LEU A 197 -0.51 2.62 -7.75
CA LEU A 197 -0.07 2.69 -6.37
C LEU A 197 0.57 4.05 -6.14
N THR A 198 0.06 4.79 -5.16
CA THR A 198 0.69 6.02 -4.65
C THR A 198 1.39 5.70 -3.34
N VAL A 199 2.67 6.08 -3.22
CA VAL A 199 3.50 5.82 -2.04
C VAL A 199 3.90 7.13 -1.39
N SER A 200 3.81 7.22 -0.07
CA SER A 200 4.39 8.30 0.73
C SER A 200 5.31 7.67 1.77
N LYS A 201 6.60 7.98 1.75
CA LYS A 201 7.55 7.50 2.78
C LYS A 201 7.67 8.54 3.89
N GLY A 202 7.69 8.08 5.14
CA GLY A 202 7.78 8.93 6.33
C GLY A 202 6.49 9.68 6.65
N THR A 203 6.58 10.60 7.59
CA THR A 203 5.44 11.29 8.24
C THR A 203 5.00 12.59 7.54
N TYR A 204 5.42 12.85 6.30
CA TYR A 204 5.40 14.19 5.69
C TYR A 204 4.09 14.55 4.98
N CYS A 205 3.22 13.61 4.69
CA CYS A 205 1.96 13.83 3.99
C CYS A 205 0.81 14.10 4.97
N THR A 206 0.13 15.25 4.83
CA THR A 206 -0.93 15.68 5.76
C THR A 206 -2.19 14.83 5.66
N LYS A 207 -2.46 14.26 4.50
CA LYS A 207 -3.62 13.37 4.25
C LYS A 207 -3.60 12.13 5.15
N TYR A 208 -2.42 11.55 5.40
CA TYR A 208 -2.28 10.30 6.15
C TYR A 208 -2.07 10.59 7.64
N GLY A 209 -2.78 9.86 8.48
CA GLY A 209 -2.73 9.97 9.94
C GLY A 209 -2.20 8.70 10.59
N ASP A 210 -3.11 7.90 11.11
CA ASP A 210 -2.79 6.67 11.84
C ASP A 210 -1.98 5.67 11.01
N PHE A 211 -0.99 5.02 11.62
CA PHE A 211 -0.04 4.05 11.05
C PHE A 211 0.90 4.59 9.97
N ALA A 212 0.85 5.89 9.63
CA ALA A 212 1.69 6.47 8.59
C ALA A 212 3.02 7.02 9.15
N THR A 213 3.74 6.25 9.97
CA THR A 213 5.03 6.63 10.56
C THR A 213 6.20 6.31 9.64
N SER A 214 6.35 5.08 9.17
CA SER A 214 7.32 4.72 8.14
C SER A 214 6.88 5.15 6.75
N GLY A 215 5.57 5.20 6.52
CA GLY A 215 4.97 5.61 5.25
C GLY A 215 3.54 5.15 5.05
N ALA A 216 3.03 5.37 3.82
CA ALA A 216 1.71 4.93 3.39
C ALA A 216 1.73 4.46 1.94
N GLY A 217 0.89 3.47 1.62
CA GLY A 217 0.62 2.98 0.28
C GLY A 217 -0.88 3.04 -0.04
N GLU A 218 -1.25 3.72 -1.12
CA GLU A 218 -2.64 3.82 -1.57
C GLU A 218 -2.80 3.17 -2.94
N PHE A 219 -3.51 2.05 -2.99
CA PHE A 219 -3.85 1.31 -4.18
C PHE A 219 -5.16 1.81 -4.75
N THR A 220 -5.15 2.13 -6.04
CA THR A 220 -6.35 2.56 -6.76
C THR A 220 -6.73 1.50 -7.77
N SER A 221 -7.98 1.07 -7.78
CA SER A 221 -8.50 0.11 -8.73
C SER A 221 -8.89 0.77 -10.05
N LYS A 222 -8.86 -0.01 -11.14
CA LYS A 222 -9.23 0.42 -12.49
C LYS A 222 -10.67 0.92 -12.52
N ASN A 223 -10.90 2.02 -13.22
CA ASN A 223 -12.25 2.54 -13.48
C ASN A 223 -12.92 1.86 -14.67
N HIS A 224 -12.14 1.27 -15.58
CA HIS A 224 -12.62 0.54 -16.75
C HIS A 224 -11.65 -0.60 -17.10
N LEU A 225 -12.12 -1.57 -17.85
CA LEU A 225 -11.28 -2.63 -18.42
C LEU A 225 -11.01 -2.33 -19.90
N ASP A 226 -9.73 -2.39 -20.30
CA ASP A 226 -9.35 -2.29 -21.72
C ASP A 226 -9.83 -3.46 -22.54
N ASN A 227 -9.81 -4.67 -21.96
CA ASN A 227 -10.28 -5.92 -22.56
C ASN A 227 -10.89 -6.80 -21.47
N ASP A 228 -11.88 -7.56 -21.86
CA ASP A 228 -12.34 -8.71 -21.08
C ASP A 228 -11.26 -9.79 -21.14
N MET A 229 -11.06 -10.52 -20.04
CA MET A 229 -10.04 -11.56 -20.00
C MET A 229 -10.40 -12.74 -19.10
N ILE A 230 -9.85 -13.90 -19.46
CA ILE A 230 -9.74 -15.08 -18.58
C ILE A 230 -8.28 -15.44 -18.50
N LYS A 231 -7.77 -15.62 -17.28
CA LYS A 231 -6.39 -16.03 -17.00
C LYS A 231 -6.38 -17.30 -16.18
N LEU A 232 -5.62 -18.28 -16.62
CA LEU A 232 -5.38 -19.53 -15.92
C LEU A 232 -3.90 -19.65 -15.60
N GLU A 233 -3.57 -20.00 -14.38
CA GLU A 233 -2.20 -20.26 -13.95
C GLU A 233 -2.09 -21.63 -13.31
N TYR A 234 -0.99 -22.33 -13.60
CA TYR A 234 -0.64 -23.61 -13.01
C TYR A 234 0.83 -23.57 -12.56
N GLY A 235 1.08 -23.99 -11.34
CA GLY A 235 2.42 -24.01 -10.73
C GLY A 235 2.83 -25.38 -10.24
N GLN A 236 4.11 -25.52 -9.91
CA GLN A 236 4.62 -26.69 -9.20
C GLN A 236 3.85 -26.91 -7.89
N TYR A 237 3.92 -28.11 -7.36
CA TYR A 237 3.24 -28.54 -6.13
C TYR A 237 1.71 -28.37 -6.19
N GLY A 238 1.13 -28.46 -7.39
CA GLY A 238 -0.32 -28.43 -7.59
C GLY A 238 -0.99 -27.09 -7.30
N ALA A 239 -0.26 -25.98 -7.33
CA ALA A 239 -0.84 -24.65 -7.23
C ALA A 239 -1.58 -24.29 -8.53
N TYR A 240 -2.79 -23.75 -8.43
CA TYR A 240 -3.51 -23.19 -9.57
C TYR A 240 -4.30 -21.94 -9.22
N ARG A 241 -4.48 -21.09 -10.21
CA ARG A 241 -5.27 -19.86 -10.10
C ARG A 241 -6.10 -19.65 -11.36
N ALA A 242 -7.36 -19.29 -11.18
CA ALA A 242 -8.25 -18.88 -12.25
C ALA A 242 -8.77 -17.46 -11.97
N LEU A 243 -8.75 -16.60 -12.99
CA LEU A 243 -9.24 -15.23 -12.92
C LEU A 243 -10.08 -14.95 -14.17
N ALA A 244 -11.24 -14.33 -13.97
CA ALA A 244 -12.07 -13.75 -15.03
C ALA A 244 -12.31 -12.28 -14.74
N MET A 245 -12.14 -11.41 -15.74
CA MET A 245 -12.49 -9.99 -15.66
C MET A 245 -13.33 -9.62 -16.87
N LEU A 246 -14.55 -9.17 -16.65
CA LEU A 246 -15.56 -8.98 -17.70
C LEU A 246 -16.26 -7.63 -17.54
N ASN A 247 -16.38 -6.89 -18.64
CA ASN A 247 -17.26 -5.72 -18.73
C ASN A 247 -18.72 -6.19 -18.79
N LEU A 248 -19.56 -5.63 -17.95
CA LEU A 248 -20.98 -5.97 -17.85
C LEU A 248 -21.89 -4.97 -18.57
N LEU A 249 -21.38 -3.77 -18.86
CA LEU A 249 -22.14 -2.72 -19.52
C LEU A 249 -21.70 -2.58 -20.98
N GLY A 250 -22.64 -2.75 -21.91
CA GLY A 250 -22.42 -2.49 -23.34
C GLY A 250 -22.48 -1.01 -23.67
N LYS A 251 -21.95 -0.61 -24.84
CA LYS A 251 -21.80 0.79 -25.30
C LYS A 251 -23.05 1.67 -25.18
N ASP A 252 -24.22 1.09 -25.42
CA ASP A 252 -25.49 1.83 -25.46
C ASP A 252 -26.34 1.61 -24.20
N LYS A 253 -25.80 0.95 -23.19
CA LYS A 253 -26.51 0.68 -21.94
C LYS A 253 -26.05 1.66 -20.87
N HIS A 254 -27.02 2.30 -20.24
CA HIS A 254 -26.82 3.27 -19.18
C HIS A 254 -27.57 2.82 -17.92
N LEU A 255 -26.93 3.01 -16.75
CA LEU A 255 -27.54 2.71 -15.45
C LEU A 255 -28.05 3.96 -14.73
N PHE A 256 -27.24 5.00 -14.65
CA PHE A 256 -27.55 6.22 -13.90
C PHE A 256 -27.53 7.49 -14.74
N SER A 257 -26.82 7.49 -15.88
CA SER A 257 -26.62 8.69 -16.69
C SER A 257 -26.56 8.31 -18.18
N LYS A 258 -26.96 9.22 -19.08
CA LYS A 258 -26.74 9.05 -20.53
C LYS A 258 -25.29 9.33 -20.97
N LYS A 259 -24.36 9.47 -20.02
CA LYS A 259 -22.95 9.74 -20.26
C LYS A 259 -22.14 8.43 -20.18
N LYS A 260 -20.82 8.53 -20.36
CA LYS A 260 -19.94 7.36 -20.27
C LYS A 260 -20.04 6.70 -18.90
N GLU A 261 -20.33 5.43 -18.90
CA GLU A 261 -20.43 4.57 -17.74
C GLU A 261 -19.70 3.25 -18.01
N ASP A 262 -19.03 2.74 -17.01
CA ASP A 262 -18.36 1.44 -17.03
C ASP A 262 -18.84 0.62 -15.82
N LEU A 263 -19.10 -0.65 -16.03
CA LEU A 263 -19.38 -1.62 -14.98
C LEU A 263 -18.64 -2.91 -15.31
N TYR A 264 -17.81 -3.37 -14.40
CA TYR A 264 -17.11 -4.63 -14.60
C TYR A 264 -17.09 -5.49 -13.34
N ILE A 265 -16.90 -6.78 -13.54
CA ILE A 265 -16.72 -7.80 -12.52
C ILE A 265 -15.34 -8.45 -12.68
N ALA A 266 -14.69 -8.75 -11.56
CA ALA A 266 -13.53 -9.63 -11.51
C ALA A 266 -13.78 -10.74 -10.49
N ALA A 267 -13.53 -11.99 -10.88
CA ALA A 267 -13.70 -13.17 -10.04
C ALA A 267 -12.41 -14.01 -10.07
N GLU A 268 -11.90 -14.34 -8.88
CA GLU A 268 -10.66 -15.08 -8.71
C GLU A 268 -10.87 -16.28 -7.81
N TYR A 269 -10.26 -17.40 -8.20
CA TYR A 269 -10.08 -18.58 -7.36
C TYR A 269 -8.61 -18.98 -7.35
N ASN A 270 -8.03 -19.16 -6.16
CA ASN A 270 -6.64 -19.57 -5.98
C ASN A 270 -6.57 -20.74 -5.00
N TYR A 271 -5.81 -21.76 -5.34
CA TYR A 271 -5.68 -22.98 -4.55
C TYR A 271 -4.26 -23.52 -4.56
N ASN A 272 -3.75 -23.88 -3.38
CA ASN A 272 -2.56 -24.67 -3.20
C ASN A 272 -2.93 -25.95 -2.46
N VAL A 273 -2.55 -27.10 -3.00
CA VAL A 273 -2.86 -28.40 -2.37
C VAL A 273 -2.18 -28.56 -1.00
N ALA A 274 -2.68 -29.49 -0.20
CA ALA A 274 -2.11 -29.80 1.13
C ALA A 274 -0.63 -30.20 1.09
N SER A 275 -0.14 -30.73 -0.03
CA SER A 275 1.26 -31.10 -0.28
C SER A 275 2.02 -30.03 -1.08
N TYR A 276 1.65 -28.75 -0.97
CA TYR A 276 2.44 -27.67 -1.51
C TYR A 276 3.88 -27.74 -0.97
N PHE A 277 4.81 -26.84 -1.30
CA PHE A 277 6.19 -26.98 -0.78
C PHE A 277 6.26 -26.98 0.75
N VAL A 278 5.29 -26.34 1.43
CA VAL A 278 5.06 -26.49 2.87
C VAL A 278 3.99 -27.54 3.11
N ASN A 279 4.28 -28.51 3.98
CA ASN A 279 3.33 -29.55 4.36
C ASN A 279 2.10 -28.94 5.03
N HIS A 280 0.92 -29.50 4.78
CA HIS A 280 -0.37 -29.08 5.33
C HIS A 280 -0.88 -27.70 4.89
N GLN A 281 -0.31 -27.04 3.89
CA GLN A 281 -0.74 -25.69 3.49
C GLN A 281 -2.23 -25.61 3.12
N ASN A 282 -2.71 -26.45 2.22
CA ASN A 282 -4.12 -26.54 1.78
C ASN A 282 -4.80 -25.16 1.70
N TYR A 283 -4.17 -24.20 1.01
CA TYR A 283 -4.67 -22.85 0.88
C TYR A 283 -5.73 -22.75 -0.21
N GLN A 284 -6.83 -22.09 0.12
CA GLN A 284 -7.93 -21.77 -0.79
C GLN A 284 -8.33 -20.31 -0.59
N ARG A 285 -8.51 -19.60 -1.70
CA ARG A 285 -8.96 -18.20 -1.71
C ARG A 285 -9.96 -17.95 -2.82
N GLU A 286 -11.04 -17.25 -2.48
CA GLU A 286 -12.10 -16.83 -3.38
C GLU A 286 -12.26 -15.32 -3.26
N ASN A 287 -12.19 -14.61 -4.39
CA ASN A 287 -12.39 -13.17 -4.47
C ASN A 287 -13.41 -12.82 -5.54
N LEU A 288 -14.30 -11.91 -5.21
CA LEU A 288 -15.21 -11.25 -6.13
C LEU A 288 -15.06 -9.73 -5.97
N PHE A 289 -14.92 -9.03 -7.07
CA PHE A 289 -14.86 -7.59 -7.14
C PHE A 289 -15.82 -7.08 -8.21
N LEU A 290 -16.66 -6.11 -7.86
CA LEU A 290 -17.57 -5.42 -8.77
C LEU A 290 -17.30 -3.92 -8.67
N LYS A 291 -17.15 -3.24 -9.81
CA LYS A 291 -16.97 -1.78 -9.84
C LYS A 291 -17.79 -1.14 -10.93
N TYR A 292 -18.57 -0.14 -10.52
CA TYR A 292 -19.21 0.84 -11.38
C TYR A 292 -18.42 2.15 -11.34
N PHE A 293 -18.25 2.77 -12.48
CA PHE A 293 -17.71 4.12 -12.61
C PHE A 293 -18.47 4.87 -13.71
N GLY A 294 -18.95 6.09 -13.42
CA GLY A 294 -19.71 6.87 -14.41
C GLY A 294 -19.80 8.34 -14.09
N MET A 295 -20.08 9.11 -15.17
CA MET A 295 -20.38 10.52 -15.10
C MET A 295 -21.85 10.75 -14.80
N LEU A 296 -22.18 11.31 -13.64
CA LEU A 296 -23.56 11.75 -13.34
C LEU A 296 -23.90 13.07 -14.07
N THR A 297 -22.93 13.99 -14.10
CA THR A 297 -23.04 15.28 -14.81
C THR A 297 -21.74 15.55 -15.57
N ASP A 298 -21.59 16.70 -16.24
CA ASP A 298 -20.32 17.09 -16.87
C ASP A 298 -19.20 17.37 -15.86
N HIS A 299 -19.55 17.55 -14.59
CA HIS A 299 -18.66 17.96 -13.53
C HIS A 299 -18.57 16.93 -12.38
N THR A 300 -19.45 15.93 -12.36
CA THR A 300 -19.56 15.01 -11.23
C THR A 300 -19.46 13.56 -11.67
N SER A 301 -18.56 12.82 -11.07
CA SER A 301 -18.40 11.38 -11.25
C SER A 301 -18.78 10.60 -9.99
N LEU A 302 -19.28 9.40 -10.21
CA LEU A 302 -19.61 8.42 -9.18
C LEU A 302 -18.81 7.15 -9.41
N SER A 303 -18.13 6.66 -8.37
CA SER A 303 -17.51 5.34 -8.33
C SER A 303 -18.14 4.54 -7.21
N ILE A 304 -18.62 3.33 -7.51
CA ILE A 304 -19.14 2.38 -6.51
C ILE A 304 -18.39 1.07 -6.70
N SER A 305 -17.86 0.51 -5.62
CA SER A 305 -17.24 -0.81 -5.66
C SER A 305 -17.69 -1.69 -4.50
N GLY A 306 -17.75 -2.99 -4.76
CA GLY A 306 -18.00 -4.02 -3.76
C GLY A 306 -17.03 -5.16 -3.91
N THR A 307 -16.56 -5.72 -2.80
CA THR A 307 -15.69 -6.89 -2.77
C THR A 307 -16.23 -7.94 -1.83
N TYR A 308 -16.04 -9.19 -2.18
CA TYR A 308 -16.20 -10.35 -1.30
C TYR A 308 -14.94 -11.18 -1.35
N PHE A 309 -14.43 -11.55 -0.21
CA PHE A 309 -13.23 -12.35 -0.03
C PHE A 309 -13.47 -13.42 1.03
N ASN A 310 -13.01 -14.62 0.75
CA ASN A 310 -12.97 -15.72 1.70
C ASN A 310 -11.72 -16.55 1.48
N SER A 311 -11.03 -16.95 2.56
CA SER A 311 -9.90 -17.86 2.50
C SER A 311 -9.90 -18.86 3.66
N ILE A 312 -9.39 -20.06 3.36
CA ILE A 312 -9.15 -21.15 4.31
C ILE A 312 -7.73 -21.63 4.07
N TRP A 313 -6.97 -21.83 5.14
CA TRP A 313 -5.62 -22.34 5.03
C TRP A 313 -5.20 -23.16 6.25
N ASN A 314 -4.20 -24.00 6.07
CA ASN A 314 -3.40 -24.55 7.15
C ASN A 314 -1.98 -23.98 7.07
N GLY A 315 -1.23 -24.04 8.16
CA GLY A 315 0.14 -23.57 8.27
C GLY A 315 1.05 -24.56 8.96
N SER A 316 2.35 -24.40 8.76
CA SER A 316 3.37 -25.15 9.51
C SER A 316 3.75 -24.48 10.82
N GLY A 317 3.25 -23.26 11.04
CA GLY A 317 3.75 -22.42 12.12
C GLY A 317 5.20 -21.98 11.91
N GLN A 318 5.81 -21.48 12.97
CA GLN A 318 7.25 -21.21 13.03
C GLN A 318 7.99 -22.49 13.41
N VAL A 319 9.08 -22.76 12.71
CA VAL A 319 9.86 -23.99 12.87
C VAL A 319 11.14 -23.68 13.65
N PRO A 320 11.34 -24.28 14.85
CA PRO A 320 12.61 -24.19 15.55
C PRO A 320 13.70 -24.97 14.79
N GLN A 321 14.87 -24.37 14.61
CA GLN A 321 15.98 -25.03 13.90
C GLN A 321 16.38 -26.37 14.51
N ARG A 322 16.29 -26.48 15.85
CA ARG A 322 16.65 -27.74 16.55
C ARG A 322 15.70 -28.89 16.18
N ALA A 323 14.44 -28.65 15.91
CA ALA A 323 13.48 -29.70 15.50
C ALA A 323 13.90 -30.37 14.18
N ILE A 324 14.45 -29.57 13.25
CA ILE A 324 15.02 -30.07 12.00
C ILE A 324 16.30 -30.83 12.24
N ASN A 325 17.22 -30.27 13.06
CA ASN A 325 18.51 -30.88 13.35
C ASN A 325 18.38 -32.23 14.06
N GLN A 326 17.33 -32.39 14.86
CA GLN A 326 17.00 -33.65 15.56
C GLN A 326 16.20 -34.64 14.67
N GLY A 327 15.82 -34.23 13.45
CA GLY A 327 15.07 -35.08 12.53
C GLY A 327 13.58 -35.29 12.94
N ILE A 328 13.06 -34.46 13.86
CA ILE A 328 11.66 -34.55 14.28
C ILE A 328 10.71 -34.13 13.13
N ILE A 329 11.11 -33.10 12.42
CA ILE A 329 10.39 -32.61 11.20
C ILE A 329 11.41 -32.31 10.10
N THR A 330 10.93 -32.26 8.86
CA THR A 330 11.69 -31.67 7.74
C THR A 330 11.62 -30.14 7.79
N ARG A 331 12.48 -29.45 7.04
CA ARG A 331 12.44 -27.98 6.91
C ARG A 331 11.06 -27.44 6.55
N PHE A 332 10.28 -28.17 5.77
CA PHE A 332 8.94 -27.81 5.32
C PHE A 332 7.82 -28.51 6.10
N GLY A 333 8.17 -29.14 7.24
CA GLY A 333 7.22 -29.82 8.12
C GLY A 333 6.50 -28.88 9.06
N ALA A 334 5.62 -29.43 9.89
CA ALA A 334 4.91 -28.75 10.95
C ALA A 334 5.05 -29.52 12.26
N LEU A 335 5.35 -28.82 13.37
CA LEU A 335 5.33 -29.40 14.71
C LEU A 335 3.88 -29.57 15.20
N ASP A 336 3.05 -28.60 14.94
CA ASP A 336 1.61 -28.70 15.15
C ASP A 336 0.88 -28.64 13.81
N PRO A 337 0.46 -29.77 13.21
CA PRO A 337 -0.24 -29.81 11.93
C PRO A 337 -1.66 -29.27 11.99
N THR A 338 -2.15 -28.84 13.16
CA THR A 338 -3.48 -28.28 13.32
C THR A 338 -3.53 -26.76 13.20
N GLU A 339 -2.38 -26.10 13.02
CA GLU A 339 -2.32 -24.67 12.78
C GLU A 339 -2.97 -24.25 11.46
N GLY A 340 -3.43 -23.01 11.39
CA GLY A 340 -4.11 -22.45 10.23
C GLY A 340 -5.38 -21.69 10.61
N GLY A 341 -6.19 -21.35 9.63
CA GLY A 341 -7.37 -20.54 9.92
C GLY A 341 -8.28 -20.24 8.74
N THR A 342 -9.17 -19.27 8.99
CA THR A 342 -10.09 -18.73 8.00
C THR A 342 -10.15 -17.21 8.12
N THR A 343 -10.25 -16.53 6.98
CA THR A 343 -10.48 -15.08 6.94
C THR A 343 -11.54 -14.78 5.91
N SER A 344 -12.49 -13.91 6.25
CA SER A 344 -13.43 -13.37 5.27
C SER A 344 -13.59 -11.86 5.41
N ARG A 345 -13.78 -11.17 4.29
CA ARG A 345 -13.97 -9.73 4.23
C ARG A 345 -14.94 -9.35 3.12
N THR A 346 -15.95 -8.53 3.46
CA THR A 346 -16.87 -7.93 2.49
C THR A 346 -16.74 -6.43 2.60
N ASN A 347 -16.50 -5.74 1.48
CA ASN A 347 -16.39 -4.30 1.47
C ASN A 347 -17.39 -3.68 0.51
N GLY A 348 -17.88 -2.49 0.88
CA GLY A 348 -18.60 -1.56 0.03
C GLY A 348 -17.94 -0.19 0.07
N ASN A 349 -17.78 0.46 -1.07
CA ASN A 349 -17.16 1.77 -1.20
C ASN A 349 -17.91 2.59 -2.23
N ALA A 350 -18.25 3.84 -1.90
CA ALA A 350 -18.85 4.79 -2.82
C ALA A 350 -18.14 6.14 -2.73
N SER A 351 -17.72 6.68 -3.86
CA SER A 351 -16.99 7.95 -3.96
C SER A 351 -17.64 8.86 -5.01
N LEU A 352 -17.92 10.08 -4.61
CA LEU A 352 -18.44 11.16 -5.46
C LEU A 352 -17.36 12.24 -5.58
N LYS A 353 -17.00 12.58 -6.82
CA LYS A 353 -16.04 13.64 -7.12
C LYS A 353 -16.70 14.69 -7.99
N THR A 354 -16.65 15.93 -7.57
CA THR A 354 -17.15 17.09 -8.33
C THR A 354 -16.01 18.05 -8.63
N VAL A 355 -15.86 18.45 -9.87
CA VAL A 355 -14.93 19.48 -10.32
C VAL A 355 -15.75 20.71 -10.70
N PHE A 356 -15.58 21.79 -9.97
CA PHE A 356 -16.30 23.04 -10.19
C PHE A 356 -15.70 23.86 -11.34
N ASP A 357 -16.46 24.80 -11.90
CA ASP A 357 -16.01 25.67 -13.01
C ASP A 357 -14.77 26.51 -12.66
N ASN A 358 -14.56 26.83 -11.40
CA ASN A 358 -13.37 27.52 -10.92
C ASN A 358 -12.15 26.58 -10.70
N GLY A 359 -12.24 25.30 -11.09
CA GLY A 359 -11.20 24.30 -10.93
C GLY A 359 -11.08 23.71 -9.52
N ALA A 360 -11.95 24.09 -8.58
CA ALA A 360 -11.99 23.46 -7.27
C ALA A 360 -12.50 22.02 -7.37
N ILE A 361 -12.03 21.15 -6.50
CA ILE A 361 -12.37 19.72 -6.49
C ILE A 361 -12.96 19.36 -5.12
N LEU A 362 -14.17 18.84 -5.12
CA LEU A 362 -14.82 18.26 -3.93
C LEU A 362 -14.86 16.74 -4.09
N LYS A 363 -14.34 16.02 -3.11
CA LYS A 363 -14.44 14.57 -3.02
C LYS A 363 -15.18 14.18 -1.76
N ASN A 364 -16.11 13.24 -1.88
CA ASN A 364 -16.82 12.63 -0.76
C ASN A 364 -16.78 11.12 -0.94
N GLN A 365 -16.46 10.40 0.12
CA GLN A 365 -16.37 8.95 0.10
C GLN A 365 -17.03 8.40 1.36
N VAL A 366 -17.78 7.33 1.21
CA VAL A 366 -18.27 6.49 2.29
C VAL A 366 -17.83 5.06 2.05
N TYR A 367 -17.49 4.36 3.12
CA TYR A 367 -17.07 2.97 3.02
C TYR A 367 -17.59 2.14 4.20
N TYR A 368 -17.72 0.85 3.93
CA TYR A 368 -18.10 -0.17 4.91
C TYR A 368 -17.29 -1.44 4.68
N SER A 369 -16.86 -2.09 5.75
CA SER A 369 -16.20 -3.39 5.72
C SER A 369 -16.73 -4.28 6.83
N TYR A 370 -17.15 -5.49 6.48
CA TYR A 370 -17.45 -6.56 7.42
C TYR A 370 -16.33 -7.59 7.38
N TYR A 371 -15.81 -7.97 8.55
CA TYR A 371 -14.63 -8.81 8.67
C TYR A 371 -14.80 -9.90 9.71
N GLN A 372 -14.29 -11.09 9.37
CA GLN A 372 -14.18 -12.23 10.28
C GLN A 372 -12.81 -12.88 10.16
N PHE A 373 -12.28 -13.35 11.28
CA PHE A 373 -10.99 -14.01 11.36
C PHE A 373 -11.02 -15.08 12.43
N ASN A 374 -10.41 -16.23 12.12
CA ASN A 374 -10.25 -17.32 13.06
C ASN A 374 -8.92 -18.01 12.76
N LEU A 375 -7.97 -17.91 13.70
CA LEU A 375 -6.62 -18.43 13.57
C LEU A 375 -6.30 -19.37 14.72
N PHE A 376 -5.71 -20.51 14.42
CA PHE A 376 -5.13 -21.46 15.37
C PHE A 376 -3.62 -21.46 15.22
N THR A 377 -2.89 -21.19 16.30
CA THR A 377 -1.43 -21.08 16.35
C THR A 377 -0.88 -21.82 17.56
N ASN A 378 0.41 -22.16 17.52
CA ASN A 378 1.11 -22.78 18.64
C ASN A 378 2.63 -22.48 18.52
N PHE A 379 3.08 -21.38 19.13
CA PHE A 379 4.45 -20.88 18.93
C PHE A 379 5.44 -21.36 19.98
N THR A 380 5.01 -21.51 21.22
CA THR A 380 5.84 -21.94 22.36
C THR A 380 5.75 -23.44 22.62
N PHE A 381 4.83 -24.13 21.92
CA PHE A 381 4.50 -25.55 21.93
C PHE A 381 4.04 -26.08 23.28
N PHE A 382 4.96 -26.43 24.21
CA PHE A 382 4.68 -27.00 25.53
C PHE A 382 5.44 -26.26 26.65
N LEU A 383 5.72 -24.95 26.43
CA LEU A 383 6.50 -24.15 27.38
C LEU A 383 5.73 -23.90 28.68
N ASN A 384 4.50 -23.43 28.57
CA ASN A 384 3.65 -23.05 29.70
C ASN A 384 2.73 -24.19 30.13
N ASP A 385 2.02 -24.84 29.19
CA ASP A 385 1.16 -25.99 29.46
C ASP A 385 1.83 -27.28 28.91
N THR A 386 2.42 -28.03 29.81
CA THR A 386 3.15 -29.26 29.47
C THR A 386 2.26 -30.43 29.08
N VAL A 387 0.96 -30.32 29.33
CA VAL A 387 -0.05 -31.37 29.10
C VAL A 387 -0.82 -31.12 27.80
N ASN A 388 -1.45 -29.95 27.72
CA ASN A 388 -2.31 -29.60 26.57
C ASN A 388 -1.56 -28.89 25.46
N GLY A 389 -0.40 -28.28 25.77
CA GLY A 389 0.33 -27.38 24.88
C GLY A 389 -0.21 -25.95 24.89
N ASP A 390 0.58 -25.04 24.35
CA ASP A 390 0.35 -23.60 24.40
C ASP A 390 -0.46 -23.10 23.19
N GLY A 391 -1.25 -23.96 22.55
CA GLY A 391 -2.04 -23.59 21.40
C GLY A 391 -3.02 -22.46 21.70
N ILE A 392 -3.06 -21.44 20.84
CA ILE A 392 -3.95 -20.29 20.94
C ILE A 392 -4.91 -20.25 19.74
N ASN A 393 -6.16 -19.94 20.01
CA ASN A 393 -7.13 -19.58 19.01
C ASN A 393 -7.45 -18.09 19.09
N GLN A 394 -7.26 -17.36 18.03
CA GLN A 394 -7.47 -15.92 17.88
C GLN A 394 -8.69 -15.66 17.01
N ARG A 395 -9.67 -14.87 17.48
CA ARG A 395 -10.93 -14.65 16.77
C ARG A 395 -11.30 -13.17 16.67
N GLU A 396 -11.76 -12.81 15.49
CA GLU A 396 -12.54 -11.61 15.21
C GLU A 396 -13.94 -12.02 14.78
N ASN A 397 -14.95 -11.69 15.56
CA ASN A 397 -16.33 -12.08 15.29
C ASN A 397 -17.17 -10.85 14.96
N GLY A 398 -17.67 -10.78 13.71
CA GLY A 398 -18.62 -9.75 13.30
C GLY A 398 -18.09 -8.34 13.41
N ARG A 399 -16.83 -8.10 12.95
CA ARG A 399 -16.22 -6.77 12.96
C ARG A 399 -16.82 -5.91 11.86
N ASN A 400 -17.33 -4.73 12.25
CA ASN A 400 -17.82 -3.71 11.35
C ASN A 400 -16.89 -2.51 11.38
N LEU A 401 -16.43 -2.12 10.20
CA LEU A 401 -15.62 -0.92 10.01
C LEU A 401 -16.33 -0.06 8.96
N TYR A 402 -16.64 1.18 9.32
CA TYR A 402 -17.29 2.12 8.41
C TYR A 402 -16.76 3.53 8.62
N GLY A 403 -16.85 4.33 7.59
CA GLY A 403 -16.36 5.68 7.68
C GLY A 403 -16.68 6.56 6.49
N TYR A 404 -16.22 7.79 6.63
CA TYR A 404 -16.36 8.87 5.66
C TYR A 404 -15.01 9.56 5.47
N ASN A 405 -14.69 9.91 4.23
CA ASN A 405 -13.59 10.81 3.86
C ASN A 405 -14.11 11.89 2.94
N GLY A 406 -13.94 13.15 3.32
CA GLY A 406 -14.26 14.32 2.50
C GLY A 406 -13.02 15.18 2.29
N SER A 407 -12.86 15.77 1.10
CA SER A 407 -11.83 16.76 0.86
C SER A 407 -12.28 17.81 -0.16
N TYR A 408 -11.86 19.05 0.07
CA TYR A 408 -12.02 20.16 -0.84
C TYR A 408 -10.65 20.72 -1.20
N GLU A 409 -10.34 20.75 -2.49
CA GLU A 409 -9.10 21.26 -3.05
C GLU A 409 -9.39 22.48 -3.93
N ILE A 410 -8.63 23.55 -3.76
CA ILE A 410 -8.72 24.76 -4.58
C ILE A 410 -7.35 25.37 -4.82
N ASN A 411 -7.12 25.88 -6.02
CA ASN A 411 -5.97 26.67 -6.39
C ASN A 411 -6.38 28.13 -6.56
N LYS A 412 -5.66 29.06 -5.91
CA LYS A 412 -5.91 30.51 -6.00
C LYS A 412 -4.61 31.26 -6.26
N ASP A 413 -4.69 32.35 -6.98
CA ASP A 413 -3.57 33.31 -7.03
C ASP A 413 -3.68 34.24 -5.81
N VAL A 414 -2.65 34.22 -4.97
CA VAL A 414 -2.56 35.06 -3.77
C VAL A 414 -1.24 35.81 -3.85
N PHE A 415 -1.30 37.15 -3.85
CA PHE A 415 -0.14 38.04 -4.03
C PHE A 415 0.71 37.76 -5.29
N GLY A 416 0.06 37.31 -6.39
CA GLY A 416 0.74 36.97 -7.64
C GLY A 416 1.46 35.64 -7.66
N ALA A 417 1.21 34.77 -6.67
CA ALA A 417 1.74 33.43 -6.57
C ALA A 417 0.61 32.40 -6.36
N ASN A 418 0.82 31.19 -6.83
CA ASN A 418 -0.17 30.12 -6.71
C ASN A 418 -0.19 29.56 -5.27
N LEU A 419 -1.36 29.53 -4.67
CA LEU A 419 -1.65 28.86 -3.41
C LEU A 419 -2.63 27.71 -3.67
N LYS A 420 -2.20 26.48 -3.38
CA LYS A 420 -3.04 25.29 -3.38
C LYS A 420 -3.46 24.99 -1.94
N THR A 421 -4.77 25.05 -1.68
CA THR A 421 -5.37 24.70 -0.39
C THR A 421 -6.09 23.38 -0.47
N ILE A 422 -5.86 22.46 0.45
CA ILE A 422 -6.65 21.25 0.64
C ILE A 422 -7.17 21.23 2.08
N VAL A 423 -8.49 21.15 2.23
CA VAL A 423 -9.15 20.89 3.51
C VAL A 423 -9.75 19.50 3.47
N GLY A 424 -9.51 18.69 4.48
CA GLY A 424 -10.08 17.37 4.58
C GLY A 424 -10.72 17.10 5.93
N LEU A 425 -11.75 16.27 5.89
CA LEU A 425 -12.48 15.76 7.06
C LEU A 425 -12.63 14.25 6.91
N GLY A 426 -12.53 13.53 8.02
CA GLY A 426 -12.74 12.09 8.00
C GLY A 426 -13.33 11.57 9.30
N SER A 427 -14.02 10.44 9.21
CA SER A 427 -14.45 9.67 10.36
C SER A 427 -14.27 8.18 10.08
N ARG A 428 -13.96 7.43 11.12
CA ARG A 428 -13.86 5.98 11.10
C ARG A 428 -14.44 5.42 12.39
N SER A 429 -15.29 4.42 12.26
CA SER A 429 -15.79 3.63 13.36
C SER A 429 -15.45 2.17 13.13
N ASP A 430 -15.10 1.47 14.20
CA ASP A 430 -14.59 0.11 14.18
C ASP A 430 -15.13 -0.63 15.41
N ASP A 431 -16.07 -1.52 15.21
CA ASP A 431 -16.74 -2.28 16.28
C ASP A 431 -16.73 -3.77 16.00
N GLY A 432 -16.62 -4.57 17.05
CA GLY A 432 -16.69 -6.01 16.98
C GLY A 432 -16.25 -6.72 18.24
N GLN A 433 -16.44 -8.02 18.23
CA GLN A 433 -15.99 -8.87 19.32
C GLN A 433 -14.61 -9.46 19.00
N VAL A 434 -13.73 -9.47 20.01
CA VAL A 434 -12.41 -10.10 19.95
C VAL A 434 -12.33 -11.20 20.99
N GLY A 435 -11.70 -12.32 20.62
CA GLY A 435 -11.48 -13.46 21.52
C GLY A 435 -10.09 -14.07 21.36
N LEU A 436 -9.46 -14.42 22.49
CA LEU A 436 -8.25 -15.24 22.57
C LEU A 436 -8.56 -16.42 23.49
N PHE A 437 -8.23 -17.62 23.06
CA PHE A 437 -8.59 -18.86 23.77
C PHE A 437 -7.41 -19.83 23.76
N HIS A 438 -7.20 -20.54 24.86
CA HIS A 438 -6.36 -21.73 24.84
C HIS A 438 -7.06 -22.87 24.09
N GLN A 439 -6.28 -23.55 23.23
CA GLN A 439 -6.80 -24.66 22.44
C GLN A 439 -5.78 -25.80 22.32
N ASN A 440 -6.29 -27.01 22.12
CA ASN A 440 -5.49 -28.16 21.72
C ASN A 440 -6.17 -28.82 20.50
N LYS A 441 -5.43 -28.97 19.40
CA LYS A 441 -5.93 -29.56 18.14
C LYS A 441 -7.25 -28.94 17.65
N ARG A 442 -7.32 -27.59 17.70
CA ARG A 442 -8.48 -26.75 17.36
C ARG A 442 -9.68 -26.90 18.32
N VAL A 443 -9.54 -27.59 19.45
CA VAL A 443 -10.56 -27.65 20.49
C VAL A 443 -10.24 -26.64 21.58
N VAL A 444 -11.07 -25.62 21.70
CA VAL A 444 -10.96 -24.58 22.75
C VAL A 444 -11.33 -25.17 24.11
N PHE A 445 -10.53 -24.90 25.15
CA PHE A 445 -10.76 -25.37 26.49
C PHE A 445 -10.72 -24.29 27.59
N ASP A 446 -10.11 -23.14 27.30
CA ASP A 446 -10.07 -22.00 28.24
C ASP A 446 -10.10 -20.67 27.49
N THR A 447 -10.55 -19.59 28.17
CA THR A 447 -10.69 -18.24 27.62
C THR A 447 -9.66 -17.31 28.24
N ILE A 448 -8.78 -16.73 27.41
CA ILE A 448 -7.77 -15.76 27.81
C ILE A 448 -8.34 -14.34 27.74
N VAL A 449 -8.94 -13.98 26.61
CA VAL A 449 -9.60 -12.71 26.37
C VAL A 449 -10.90 -12.95 25.64
N LEU A 450 -11.96 -12.28 26.07
CA LEU A 450 -13.21 -12.18 25.33
C LEU A 450 -13.83 -10.83 25.65
N GLY A 451 -14.18 -10.06 24.63
CA GLY A 451 -14.78 -8.76 24.85
C GLY A 451 -15.24 -8.08 23.57
N THR A 452 -16.00 -7.01 23.75
CA THR A 452 -16.48 -6.14 22.67
C THR A 452 -15.65 -4.85 22.69
N ARG A 453 -15.16 -4.44 21.54
CA ARG A 453 -14.46 -3.16 21.35
C ARG A 453 -15.28 -2.22 20.50
N GLN A 454 -15.08 -0.92 20.73
CA GLN A 454 -15.53 0.18 19.89
C GLN A 454 -14.41 1.22 19.82
N ILE A 455 -14.03 1.60 18.61
CA ILE A 455 -12.98 2.59 18.36
C ILE A 455 -13.53 3.59 17.36
N HIS A 456 -13.59 4.86 17.74
CA HIS A 456 -14.05 5.94 16.87
C HIS A 456 -12.92 6.94 16.68
N ASN A 457 -12.61 7.26 15.41
CA ASN A 457 -11.71 8.33 15.03
C ASN A 457 -12.48 9.37 14.23
N VAL A 458 -12.28 10.64 14.58
CA VAL A 458 -12.69 11.80 13.78
C VAL A 458 -11.46 12.63 13.52
N ASN A 459 -11.26 13.05 12.28
CA ASN A 459 -10.09 13.81 11.91
C ASN A 459 -10.40 14.96 10.96
N ALA A 460 -9.55 15.97 11.01
CA ALA A 460 -9.56 17.10 10.08
C ALA A 460 -8.12 17.48 9.73
N TYR A 461 -7.90 17.96 8.50
CA TYR A 461 -6.61 18.47 8.10
C TYR A 461 -6.73 19.68 7.17
N LEU A 462 -5.70 20.53 7.24
CA LEU A 462 -5.45 21.63 6.31
C LEU A 462 -4.06 21.46 5.74
N ASP A 463 -3.94 21.55 4.42
CA ASP A 463 -2.68 21.43 3.68
C ASP A 463 -2.58 22.59 2.69
N GLU A 464 -1.55 23.40 2.85
CA GLU A 464 -1.28 24.59 2.06
C GLU A 464 0.03 24.45 1.30
N THR A 465 -0.02 24.55 -0.02
CA THR A 465 1.18 24.59 -0.85
C THR A 465 1.29 25.96 -1.51
N TYR A 466 2.29 26.74 -1.12
CA TYR A 466 2.53 28.09 -1.62
C TYR A 466 3.79 28.17 -2.48
N GLN A 467 3.65 28.65 -3.70
CA GLN A 467 4.75 28.93 -4.59
C GLN A 467 5.34 30.32 -4.33
N ILE A 468 6.35 30.41 -3.44
CA ILE A 468 6.99 31.69 -3.07
C ILE A 468 7.70 32.34 -4.27
N THR A 469 8.41 31.54 -5.05
CA THR A 469 9.06 31.97 -6.29
C THR A 469 8.86 30.92 -7.38
N LYS A 470 9.29 31.19 -8.60
CA LYS A 470 9.27 30.17 -9.69
C LYS A 470 10.06 28.89 -9.34
N LYS A 471 10.95 28.96 -8.34
CA LYS A 471 11.83 27.87 -7.94
C LYS A 471 11.56 27.33 -6.53
N LEU A 472 10.96 28.11 -5.65
CA LEU A 472 10.79 27.80 -4.23
C LEU A 472 9.31 27.57 -3.91
N PHE A 473 9.02 26.40 -3.34
CA PHE A 473 7.70 25.98 -2.87
C PHE A 473 7.78 25.61 -1.40
N ILE A 474 6.79 26.02 -0.63
CA ILE A 474 6.61 25.57 0.74
C ILE A 474 5.24 24.91 0.84
N ASN A 475 5.23 23.71 1.40
CA ASN A 475 4.01 23.02 1.79
C ASN A 475 3.98 22.94 3.32
N ALA A 476 2.93 23.50 3.91
CA ALA A 476 2.70 23.46 5.35
C ALA A 476 1.33 22.83 5.60
N GLY A 477 1.26 21.91 6.53
CA GLY A 477 0.02 21.24 6.85
C GLY A 477 -0.12 20.93 8.33
N VAL A 478 -1.35 20.80 8.77
CA VAL A 478 -1.69 20.34 10.12
C VAL A 478 -2.87 19.38 10.04
N ARG A 479 -2.77 18.31 10.80
CA ARG A 479 -3.83 17.33 10.97
C ARG A 479 -4.14 17.17 12.45
N ALA A 480 -5.42 17.06 12.78
CA ALA A 480 -5.92 16.72 14.10
C ALA A 480 -6.72 15.42 14.01
N ASP A 481 -6.42 14.47 14.88
CA ASP A 481 -7.13 13.21 15.03
C ASP A 481 -7.64 13.09 16.46
N TYR A 482 -8.93 12.85 16.64
CA TYR A 482 -9.54 12.52 17.91
C TYR A 482 -9.96 11.07 17.91
N PHE A 483 -9.45 10.30 18.87
CA PHE A 483 -9.79 8.90 19.08
C PHE A 483 -10.60 8.74 20.36
N ASN A 484 -11.62 7.90 20.32
CA ASN A 484 -12.34 7.40 21.48
C ASN A 484 -12.29 5.87 21.44
N TYR A 485 -11.83 5.29 22.53
CA TYR A 485 -11.66 3.85 22.74
C TYR A 485 -12.60 3.36 23.81
N TYR A 486 -13.24 2.25 23.57
CA TYR A 486 -14.06 1.52 24.54
C TYR A 486 -13.81 0.03 24.39
N PHE A 487 -13.57 -0.64 25.52
CA PHE A 487 -13.48 -2.09 25.60
C PHE A 487 -14.30 -2.58 26.77
N LYS A 488 -15.14 -3.61 26.53
CA LYS A 488 -15.91 -4.29 27.55
C LYS A 488 -15.54 -5.77 27.57
N SER A 489 -14.85 -6.19 28.62
CA SER A 489 -14.53 -7.60 28.88
C SER A 489 -15.80 -8.41 29.15
N GLN A 490 -15.80 -9.66 28.69
CA GLN A 490 -16.93 -10.60 28.77
C GLN A 490 -16.44 -12.01 29.15
N LEU A 491 -15.43 -12.10 30.00
CA LEU A 491 -14.90 -13.38 30.47
C LEU A 491 -15.97 -14.13 31.27
N THR A 492 -16.22 -15.40 30.92
CA THR A 492 -17.18 -16.28 31.58
C THR A 492 -16.52 -17.18 32.63
N ASN A 493 -15.22 -17.47 32.42
CA ASN A 493 -14.40 -18.29 33.34
C ASN A 493 -13.82 -17.49 34.52
N LYS A 494 -13.72 -16.16 34.40
CA LYS A 494 -13.18 -15.22 35.40
C LYS A 494 -14.00 -13.93 35.41
N PRO A 495 -15.32 -13.97 35.66
CA PRO A 495 -16.20 -12.82 35.55
C PRO A 495 -15.84 -11.67 36.49
N GLU A 496 -15.17 -11.94 37.61
CA GLU A 496 -14.65 -10.96 38.55
C GLU A 496 -13.60 -10.01 37.97
N LEU A 497 -12.94 -10.39 36.91
CA LEU A 497 -11.95 -9.56 36.22
C LEU A 497 -12.56 -8.64 35.18
N ASN A 498 -13.82 -8.81 34.81
CA ASN A 498 -14.43 -8.06 33.71
C ASN A 498 -14.41 -6.55 33.96
N ASP A 499 -14.66 -6.09 35.15
CA ASP A 499 -14.67 -4.65 35.46
C ASP A 499 -13.26 -4.05 35.36
N SER A 500 -12.21 -4.73 35.84
CA SER A 500 -10.83 -4.28 35.78
C SER A 500 -10.23 -4.32 34.38
N LEU A 501 -10.75 -5.21 33.53
CA LEU A 501 -10.33 -5.35 32.13
C LEU A 501 -11.21 -4.54 31.16
N SER A 502 -12.17 -3.77 31.67
CA SER A 502 -13.07 -2.93 30.88
C SER A 502 -12.74 -1.46 31.10
N GLY A 503 -12.99 -0.63 30.10
CA GLY A 503 -12.77 0.80 30.24
C GLY A 503 -13.01 1.60 28.97
N SER A 504 -12.79 2.89 29.09
CA SER A 504 -12.81 3.81 27.96
C SER A 504 -11.74 4.88 28.15
N THR A 505 -11.17 5.33 27.04
CA THR A 505 -10.22 6.45 27.03
C THR A 505 -10.36 7.24 25.73
N SER A 506 -9.95 8.50 25.74
CA SER A 506 -9.93 9.32 24.53
C SER A 506 -8.66 10.15 24.47
N LYS A 507 -8.21 10.41 23.22
CA LYS A 507 -7.01 11.20 23.00
C LYS A 507 -7.13 12.00 21.71
N THR A 508 -6.61 13.23 21.75
CA THR A 508 -6.41 14.07 20.56
C THR A 508 -4.95 14.11 20.19
N LYS A 509 -4.66 13.98 18.89
CA LYS A 509 -3.33 14.07 18.32
C LYS A 509 -3.25 15.18 17.28
N TRP A 510 -2.25 16.03 17.41
CA TRP A 510 -1.91 17.05 16.41
C TRP A 510 -0.66 16.64 15.68
N SER A 511 -0.68 16.73 14.35
CA SER A 511 0.40 16.32 13.48
C SER A 511 0.75 17.41 12.48
N PRO A 512 1.52 18.44 12.88
CA PRO A 512 2.02 19.47 11.98
C PRO A 512 3.09 18.91 11.03
N LYS A 513 3.16 19.47 9.82
CA LYS A 513 4.09 19.07 8.76
C LYS A 513 4.60 20.32 8.02
N LEU A 514 5.88 20.28 7.61
CA LEU A 514 6.50 21.34 6.84
C LEU A 514 7.45 20.74 5.81
N ASN A 515 7.23 21.06 4.55
CA ASN A 515 8.03 20.60 3.44
C ASN A 515 8.48 21.80 2.59
N VAL A 516 9.73 21.81 2.22
CA VAL A 516 10.33 22.83 1.37
C VAL A 516 10.93 22.19 0.14
N TYR A 517 10.63 22.72 -1.03
CA TYR A 517 11.13 22.24 -2.30
C TYR A 517 11.76 23.37 -3.09
N TYR A 518 12.96 23.13 -3.59
CA TYR A 518 13.70 24.09 -4.39
C TYR A 518 14.10 23.51 -5.74
N ASN A 519 13.51 24.00 -6.81
CA ASN A 519 13.85 23.66 -8.19
C ASN A 519 15.12 24.41 -8.62
N PHE A 520 16.30 23.80 -8.42
CA PHE A 520 17.56 24.39 -8.80
C PHE A 520 17.58 24.71 -10.30
N ASN A 521 17.20 23.73 -11.10
CA ASN A 521 16.95 23.85 -12.55
C ASN A 521 15.92 22.78 -13.00
N ASN A 522 15.70 22.64 -14.32
CA ASN A 522 14.73 21.68 -14.87
C ASN A 522 15.06 20.20 -14.61
N ASN A 523 16.28 19.90 -14.20
CA ASN A 523 16.76 18.53 -13.99
C ASN A 523 17.05 18.21 -12.51
N VAL A 524 17.05 19.21 -11.63
CA VAL A 524 17.43 19.04 -10.22
C VAL A 524 16.44 19.75 -9.31
N GLN A 525 15.82 19.00 -8.42
CA GLN A 525 15.01 19.48 -7.31
C GLN A 525 15.66 19.05 -6.00
N LEU A 526 15.78 19.98 -5.08
CA LEU A 526 16.17 19.73 -3.68
C LEU A 526 14.91 19.78 -2.82
N PHE A 527 14.89 19.00 -1.76
CA PHE A 527 13.81 19.04 -0.78
C PHE A 527 14.31 18.88 0.65
N ALA A 528 13.58 19.49 1.57
CA ALA A 528 13.68 19.27 3.01
C ALA A 528 12.27 19.08 3.55
N ARG A 529 12.03 18.02 4.33
CA ARG A 529 10.71 17.65 4.85
C ARG A 529 10.81 17.37 6.33
N SER A 530 9.79 17.74 7.08
CA SER A 530 9.64 17.35 8.48
C SER A 530 8.18 17.25 8.85
N GLY A 531 7.83 16.33 9.73
CA GLY A 531 6.47 16.19 10.19
C GLY A 531 6.30 15.20 11.33
N TYR A 532 5.26 15.43 12.11
CA TYR A 532 4.82 14.47 13.11
C TYR A 532 3.84 13.46 12.50
N GLY A 533 4.05 12.19 12.84
CA GLY A 533 3.12 11.08 12.62
C GLY A 533 2.79 10.41 13.96
N PHE A 534 1.98 9.39 13.91
CA PHE A 534 1.64 8.56 15.06
C PHE A 534 1.10 7.21 14.59
N HIS A 535 1.04 6.24 15.49
CA HIS A 535 0.19 5.07 15.38
C HIS A 535 -0.72 4.97 16.59
N SER A 536 -1.86 4.30 16.42
CA SER A 536 -2.79 4.00 17.51
C SER A 536 -2.45 2.67 18.14
N ASN A 537 -2.48 2.59 19.47
CA ASN A 537 -2.26 1.37 20.22
C ASN A 537 -3.55 0.55 20.40
N ASP A 538 -3.38 -0.73 20.74
CA ASP A 538 -4.50 -1.66 20.94
C ASP A 538 -5.44 -1.21 22.06
N VAL A 539 -6.74 -1.27 21.81
CA VAL A 539 -7.76 -0.81 22.73
C VAL A 539 -7.69 -1.53 24.10
N ARG A 540 -7.39 -2.82 24.10
CA ARG A 540 -7.30 -3.64 25.35
C ARG A 540 -6.20 -3.12 26.25
N ALA A 541 -5.07 -2.73 25.66
CA ALA A 541 -3.92 -2.21 26.38
C ALA A 541 -4.14 -0.77 26.89
N VAL A 542 -4.65 0.12 26.04
CA VAL A 542 -4.78 1.55 26.42
C VAL A 542 -5.92 1.83 27.42
N VAL A 543 -6.94 0.97 27.50
CA VAL A 543 -8.03 1.15 28.48
C VAL A 543 -7.71 0.54 29.84
N THR A 544 -6.79 -0.43 29.91
CA THR A 544 -6.42 -1.12 31.17
C THR A 544 -5.12 -0.59 31.77
N ASN A 545 -4.22 -0.02 30.97
CA ASN A 545 -2.94 0.50 31.44
C ASN A 545 -2.85 2.03 31.22
N PRO A 546 -3.04 2.85 32.28
CA PRO A 546 -3.00 4.30 32.17
C PRO A 546 -1.61 4.86 31.82
N ASN A 547 -0.54 4.06 31.97
CA ASN A 547 0.82 4.46 31.62
C ASN A 547 1.12 4.24 30.13
N GLN A 548 0.31 3.48 29.41
CA GLN A 548 0.51 3.24 28.00
C GLN A 548 0.06 4.43 27.16
N GLN A 549 0.89 4.86 26.23
CA GLN A 549 0.51 5.93 25.31
C GLN A 549 -0.57 5.41 24.32
N THR A 550 -1.66 6.16 24.24
CA THR A 550 -2.76 5.84 23.31
C THR A 550 -2.36 6.08 21.86
N LEU A 551 -1.64 7.18 21.59
CA LEU A 551 -1.22 7.65 20.27
C LEU A 551 0.26 8.11 20.33
N PRO A 552 1.23 7.18 20.41
CA PRO A 552 2.65 7.53 20.43
C PRO A 552 3.06 8.32 19.19
N SER A 553 3.93 9.31 19.40
CA SER A 553 4.38 10.22 18.35
C SER A 553 5.59 9.70 17.62
N ALA A 554 5.65 9.97 16.33
CA ALA A 554 6.84 9.85 15.51
C ALA A 554 7.19 11.19 14.87
N LEU A 555 8.44 11.65 15.04
CA LEU A 555 8.97 12.82 14.34
C LEU A 555 9.89 12.36 13.23
N GLY A 556 9.47 12.62 11.99
CA GLY A 556 10.29 12.39 10.81
C GLY A 556 10.91 13.67 10.27
N TYR A 557 12.14 13.57 9.75
CA TYR A 557 12.82 14.63 9.02
C TYR A 557 13.67 14.05 7.89
N GLU A 558 13.77 14.77 6.79
CA GLU A 558 14.40 14.28 5.58
C GLU A 558 14.94 15.43 4.74
N VAL A 559 16.13 15.24 4.18
CA VAL A 559 16.69 16.13 3.16
C VAL A 559 17.14 15.29 1.97
N GLY A 560 16.95 15.79 0.77
CA GLY A 560 17.31 15.01 -0.40
C GLY A 560 17.21 15.76 -1.71
N SER A 561 17.40 15.01 -2.77
CA SER A 561 17.35 15.51 -4.14
C SER A 561 16.72 14.48 -5.07
N THR A 562 15.91 15.00 -5.96
CA THR A 562 15.45 14.26 -7.16
C THR A 562 16.13 14.91 -8.36
N PHE A 563 16.85 14.14 -9.17
CA PHE A 563 17.58 14.71 -10.31
C PHE A 563 17.63 13.77 -11.51
N LYS A 564 17.79 14.36 -12.67
CA LYS A 564 17.95 13.70 -13.97
C LYS A 564 19.35 13.95 -14.51
N PRO A 565 20.31 13.06 -14.24
CA PRO A 565 21.66 13.20 -14.78
C PRO A 565 21.69 13.08 -16.31
N MET A 566 20.73 12.32 -16.86
CA MET A 566 20.46 12.14 -18.28
C MET A 566 18.95 12.21 -18.53
N GLN A 567 18.54 12.51 -19.77
CA GLN A 567 17.10 12.61 -20.10
C GLN A 567 16.30 11.33 -19.80
N ASN A 568 16.94 10.18 -19.92
CA ASN A 568 16.34 8.85 -19.74
C ASN A 568 16.69 8.20 -18.39
N MET A 569 17.18 8.98 -17.42
CA MET A 569 17.53 8.50 -16.07
C MET A 569 16.97 9.43 -15.00
N LEU A 570 16.34 8.86 -14.00
CA LEU A 570 15.81 9.55 -12.82
C LEU A 570 16.43 8.96 -11.56
N VAL A 571 17.00 9.82 -10.73
CA VAL A 571 17.65 9.45 -9.47
C VAL A 571 17.00 10.19 -8.31
N ASN A 572 16.75 9.49 -7.22
CA ASN A 572 16.34 10.06 -5.96
C ASN A 572 17.31 9.64 -4.86
N VAL A 573 17.73 10.60 -4.03
CA VAL A 573 18.56 10.38 -2.85
C VAL A 573 17.92 11.12 -1.69
N ALA A 574 17.73 10.45 -0.58
CA ALA A 574 17.22 11.04 0.65
C ALA A 574 18.03 10.58 1.86
N LEU A 575 18.47 11.54 2.67
CA LEU A 575 18.97 11.32 4.01
C LEU A 575 17.82 11.59 4.97
N TRP A 576 17.46 10.62 5.78
CA TRP A 576 16.28 10.73 6.63
C TRP A 576 16.57 10.30 8.07
N GLY A 577 15.76 10.83 8.98
CA GLY A 577 15.73 10.41 10.36
C GLY A 577 14.30 10.30 10.88
N LEU A 578 14.11 9.42 11.86
CA LEU A 578 12.82 9.15 12.47
C LEU A 578 13.01 8.81 13.94
N ASN A 579 12.32 9.56 14.82
CA ASN A 579 12.34 9.37 16.27
C ASN A 579 10.94 8.98 16.72
N LEU A 580 10.80 7.84 17.40
CA LEU A 580 9.56 7.40 18.03
C LEU A 580 9.65 7.55 19.53
N VAL A 581 8.57 7.99 20.13
CA VAL A 581 8.44 8.12 21.59
C VAL A 581 8.24 6.76 22.26
N GLU A 582 7.65 5.82 21.55
CA GLU A 582 7.37 4.47 22.00
C GLU A 582 7.35 3.55 20.78
N GLU A 583 8.10 2.47 20.81
CA GLU A 583 8.06 1.44 19.79
C GLU A 583 7.30 0.23 20.30
N LEU A 584 6.58 -0.42 19.42
CA LEU A 584 6.01 -1.72 19.66
C LEU A 584 6.93 -2.76 19.02
N THR A 585 7.50 -3.63 19.82
CA THR A 585 8.15 -4.83 19.32
C THR A 585 7.21 -6.00 19.54
N TYR A 586 7.00 -6.73 18.48
CA TYR A 586 6.20 -7.93 18.51
C TYR A 586 7.04 -9.08 19.08
N GLY A 587 6.60 -9.65 20.18
CA GLY A 587 7.29 -10.74 20.89
C GLY A 587 6.93 -12.13 20.39
N GLY A 588 6.73 -12.28 19.08
CA GLY A 588 6.21 -13.53 18.51
C GLY A 588 4.68 -13.59 18.57
N ASP A 589 4.10 -14.57 17.90
CA ASP A 589 2.63 -14.71 17.73
C ASP A 589 1.89 -15.24 19.00
N ASP A 590 2.41 -15.03 20.19
CA ASP A 590 1.75 -15.39 21.46
C ASP A 590 0.60 -14.42 21.86
N GLY A 591 0.40 -13.39 21.03
CA GLY A 591 -0.60 -12.36 21.28
C GLY A 591 -0.15 -11.32 22.30
N THR A 592 1.12 -11.34 22.73
CA THR A 592 1.67 -10.31 23.61
C THR A 592 2.26 -9.17 22.80
N ILE A 593 2.02 -7.94 23.25
CA ILE A 593 2.62 -6.72 22.70
C ILE A 593 3.63 -6.25 23.73
N ASN A 594 4.91 -6.29 23.37
CA ASN A 594 5.96 -5.74 24.21
C ASN A 594 6.15 -4.26 23.84
N ILE A 595 5.90 -3.40 24.81
CA ILE A 595 6.14 -1.97 24.68
C ILE A 595 7.61 -1.75 25.00
N SER A 596 8.36 -1.37 23.96
CA SER A 596 9.76 -1.01 24.08
C SER A 596 9.89 0.51 24.11
N GLY A 597 10.96 1.04 24.70
CA GLY A 597 11.18 2.45 24.89
C GLY A 597 11.31 3.28 23.60
N ARG A 598 11.89 4.46 23.72
CA ARG A 598 12.11 5.39 22.60
C ARG A 598 13.12 4.82 21.61
N THR A 599 12.81 5.03 20.31
CA THR A 599 13.74 4.61 19.25
C THR A 599 14.12 5.77 18.33
N GLN A 600 15.30 5.64 17.76
CA GLN A 600 15.81 6.52 16.71
C GLN A 600 16.29 5.69 15.53
N ARG A 601 15.93 6.12 14.32
CA ARG A 601 16.43 5.60 13.06
C ARG A 601 17.02 6.71 12.22
N LEU A 602 18.19 6.47 11.66
CA LEU A 602 18.83 7.33 10.66
C LEU A 602 19.12 6.50 9.42
N GLY A 603 18.91 7.03 8.25
CA GLY A 603 19.10 6.23 7.06
C GLY A 603 19.26 7.00 5.77
N VAL A 604 19.50 6.23 4.72
CA VAL A 604 19.68 6.69 3.34
C VAL A 604 18.79 5.87 2.43
N ASP A 605 17.96 6.55 1.65
CA ASP A 605 17.26 5.96 0.50
C ASP A 605 17.96 6.40 -0.78
N PHE A 606 18.22 5.46 -1.67
CA PHE A 606 18.74 5.69 -3.02
C PHE A 606 17.87 4.94 -4.02
N SER A 607 17.35 5.63 -5.02
CA SER A 607 16.51 5.04 -6.06
C SER A 607 16.93 5.51 -7.44
N VAL A 608 17.02 4.58 -8.39
CA VAL A 608 17.32 4.86 -9.80
C VAL A 608 16.26 4.23 -10.68
N ARG A 609 15.82 4.97 -11.69
CA ARG A 609 15.01 4.47 -12.81
C ARG A 609 15.73 4.87 -14.09
N TYR A 610 16.10 3.90 -14.93
CA TYR A 610 16.89 4.13 -16.13
C TYR A 610 16.29 3.41 -17.33
N GLN A 611 15.94 4.16 -18.34
CA GLN A 611 15.50 3.66 -19.62
C GLN A 611 16.74 3.50 -20.55
N LEU A 612 17.33 2.30 -20.55
CA LEU A 612 18.53 1.97 -21.34
C LEU A 612 18.27 2.09 -22.84
N THR A 613 17.11 1.57 -23.28
CA THR A 613 16.64 1.68 -24.68
C THR A 613 15.13 1.93 -24.69
N LYS A 614 14.52 2.08 -25.88
CA LYS A 614 13.04 2.20 -25.99
C LYS A 614 12.27 1.00 -25.43
N ALA A 615 12.91 -0.15 -25.24
CA ALA A 615 12.29 -1.36 -24.77
C ALA A 615 12.93 -1.95 -23.51
N LEU A 616 14.11 -1.48 -23.08
CA LEU A 616 14.84 -2.01 -21.93
C LEU A 616 14.93 -0.96 -20.82
N PHE A 617 14.49 -1.35 -19.65
CA PHE A 617 14.45 -0.53 -18.44
C PHE A 617 15.23 -1.21 -17.31
N ALA A 618 15.91 -0.42 -16.49
CA ALA A 618 16.55 -0.86 -15.26
C ALA A 618 16.03 -0.01 -14.10
N ASP A 619 15.83 -0.65 -12.96
CA ASP A 619 15.52 0.02 -11.71
C ASP A 619 16.39 -0.53 -10.58
N LEU A 620 16.69 0.33 -9.61
CA LEU A 620 17.42 0.00 -8.40
C LEU A 620 16.85 0.80 -7.24
N ASP A 621 16.57 0.14 -6.14
CA ASP A 621 16.23 0.73 -4.85
C ASP A 621 17.18 0.18 -3.80
N VAL A 622 17.84 1.05 -3.04
CA VAL A 622 18.72 0.74 -1.92
C VAL A 622 18.26 1.51 -0.71
N ASN A 623 18.17 0.84 0.41
CA ASN A 623 17.88 1.45 1.70
C ASN A 623 18.94 1.00 2.72
N TYR A 624 19.52 1.97 3.41
CA TYR A 624 20.36 1.75 4.59
C TYR A 624 19.69 2.40 5.80
N SER A 625 19.59 1.68 6.90
CA SER A 625 18.98 2.16 8.14
C SER A 625 19.80 1.77 9.34
N HIS A 626 20.06 2.71 10.22
CA HIS A 626 20.67 2.47 11.53
C HIS A 626 19.62 2.81 12.61
N GLY A 627 18.96 1.79 13.12
CA GLY A 627 17.93 1.87 14.16
C GLY A 627 18.48 1.45 15.53
N ARG A 628 18.12 2.19 16.59
CA ARG A 628 18.52 1.86 17.97
C ARG A 628 17.44 2.30 18.97
N PHE A 629 17.33 1.55 20.07
CA PHE A 629 16.70 2.03 21.29
C PHE A 629 17.56 3.13 21.90
N VAL A 630 16.95 4.23 22.31
CA VAL A 630 17.67 5.39 22.87
C VAL A 630 17.96 5.21 24.35
N ASP A 631 17.12 4.47 25.05
CA ASP A 631 17.14 4.33 26.51
C ASP A 631 17.92 3.09 26.98
N LEU A 632 18.40 2.25 26.06
CA LEU A 632 19.17 1.05 26.37
C LEU A 632 20.68 1.28 26.18
N PRO A 633 21.54 0.56 26.92
CA PRO A 633 22.99 0.64 26.77
C PRO A 633 23.46 0.25 25.36
N GLU A 634 24.58 0.80 24.92
CA GLU A 634 25.23 0.40 23.67
C GLU A 634 25.55 -1.10 23.68
N GLY A 635 25.26 -1.79 22.57
CA GLY A 635 25.39 -3.24 22.44
C GLY A 635 24.17 -4.03 22.91
N GLN A 636 23.25 -3.41 23.65
CA GLN A 636 21.97 -3.99 24.07
C GLN A 636 20.79 -3.17 23.55
N ASN A 637 20.97 -2.40 22.50
CA ASN A 637 20.03 -1.42 22.01
C ASN A 637 19.66 -1.62 20.54
N TYR A 638 19.85 -2.80 20.00
CA TYR A 638 19.35 -3.14 18.67
C TYR A 638 17.84 -3.22 18.69
N ILE A 639 17.21 -2.79 17.61
CA ILE A 639 15.76 -2.98 17.42
C ILE A 639 15.59 -4.36 16.76
N PRO A 640 14.88 -5.30 17.41
CA PRO A 640 14.68 -6.65 16.87
C PRO A 640 14.11 -6.60 15.45
N LEU A 641 14.62 -7.48 14.59
CA LEU A 641 14.25 -7.69 13.19
C LEU A 641 14.38 -6.47 12.27
N SER A 642 14.80 -5.31 12.77
CA SER A 642 15.02 -4.08 12.01
C SER A 642 16.06 -4.27 10.89
N PRO A 643 15.70 -4.18 9.58
CA PRO A 643 16.67 -4.33 8.51
C PRO A 643 17.67 -3.17 8.47
N THR A 644 18.97 -3.47 8.48
CA THR A 644 20.01 -2.46 8.33
C THR A 644 20.29 -2.12 6.87
N PHE A 645 20.19 -3.10 5.98
CA PHE A 645 20.41 -2.89 4.56
C PHE A 645 19.46 -3.73 3.73
N THR A 646 18.78 -3.07 2.79
CA THR A 646 17.93 -3.74 1.80
C THR A 646 18.22 -3.21 0.39
N SER A 647 18.13 -4.09 -0.61
CA SER A 647 18.29 -3.71 -2.00
C SER A 647 17.37 -4.51 -2.91
N VAL A 648 16.74 -3.83 -3.85
CA VAL A 648 15.90 -4.42 -4.90
C VAL A 648 16.31 -3.81 -6.24
N ALA A 649 16.55 -4.64 -7.24
CA ALA A 649 16.74 -4.12 -8.59
C ALA A 649 16.14 -5.04 -9.64
N GLY A 650 15.88 -4.48 -10.81
CA GLY A 650 15.30 -5.22 -11.92
C GLY A 650 15.77 -4.72 -13.28
N LEU A 651 15.76 -5.68 -14.21
CA LEU A 651 15.85 -5.40 -15.66
C LEU A 651 14.53 -5.84 -16.29
N THR A 652 13.89 -4.94 -17.02
CA THR A 652 12.60 -5.16 -17.67
C THR A 652 12.71 -4.91 -19.15
N LEU A 653 12.45 -5.93 -19.98
CA LEU A 653 12.38 -5.85 -21.43
C LEU A 653 10.91 -5.83 -21.85
N LYS A 654 10.45 -4.74 -22.47
CA LYS A 654 9.09 -4.59 -23.01
C LYS A 654 9.10 -3.98 -24.40
N PRO A 655 9.33 -4.78 -25.45
CA PRO A 655 9.13 -4.35 -26.82
C PRO A 655 7.64 -4.14 -27.13
N LYS A 656 7.31 -3.46 -28.22
CA LYS A 656 5.90 -3.16 -28.60
C LYS A 656 5.07 -4.41 -28.89
N LYS A 657 5.69 -5.51 -29.31
CA LYS A 657 5.03 -6.79 -29.66
C LYS A 657 5.95 -7.96 -29.32
N GLY A 658 5.39 -9.14 -29.12
CA GLY A 658 6.12 -10.37 -28.89
C GLY A 658 6.53 -10.60 -27.46
N PHE A 659 7.79 -10.91 -27.21
CA PHE A 659 8.32 -11.23 -25.89
C PHE A 659 8.45 -10.00 -25.02
N SER A 660 8.02 -10.13 -23.75
CA SER A 660 8.40 -9.23 -22.66
C SER A 660 9.00 -10.06 -21.53
N ALA A 661 9.96 -9.52 -20.81
CA ALA A 661 10.65 -10.25 -19.75
C ALA A 661 11.04 -9.30 -18.62
N SER A 662 11.10 -9.82 -17.42
CA SER A 662 11.66 -9.13 -16.26
C SER A 662 12.53 -10.10 -15.47
N LEU A 663 13.70 -9.62 -15.04
CA LEU A 663 14.58 -10.30 -14.10
C LEU A 663 14.79 -9.36 -12.93
N ARG A 664 14.54 -9.84 -11.72
CA ARG A 664 14.52 -8.99 -10.53
C ARG A 664 15.13 -9.69 -9.34
N TYR A 665 16.06 -9.00 -8.64
CA TYR A 665 16.56 -9.48 -7.37
C TYR A 665 16.01 -8.68 -6.19
N ARG A 666 16.07 -9.31 -5.02
CA ARG A 666 15.84 -8.71 -3.71
C ARG A 666 16.87 -9.27 -2.71
N TYR A 667 17.43 -8.35 -1.94
CA TYR A 667 18.43 -8.64 -0.92
C TYR A 667 18.08 -7.95 0.38
N ILE A 668 18.15 -8.67 1.47
CA ILE A 668 18.09 -8.16 2.83
C ILE A 668 19.29 -8.71 3.62
N SER A 669 19.94 -7.85 4.40
CA SER A 669 21.10 -8.26 5.22
C SER A 669 20.66 -9.04 6.46
N ASN A 670 21.60 -9.73 7.09
CA ASN A 670 21.44 -10.24 8.46
C ASN A 670 21.05 -9.09 9.40
N ARG A 671 20.25 -9.38 10.41
CA ARG A 671 19.75 -8.41 11.37
C ARG A 671 19.59 -9.02 12.75
N ALA A 672 19.69 -8.21 13.79
CA ALA A 672 19.48 -8.65 15.16
C ALA A 672 18.05 -9.19 15.33
N ALA A 673 17.88 -10.34 15.95
CA ALA A 673 16.56 -10.87 16.32
C ALA A 673 16.17 -10.50 17.76
N ILE A 674 17.14 -10.05 18.56
CA ILE A 674 17.00 -9.61 19.96
C ILE A 674 17.89 -8.39 20.21
N GLU A 675 17.64 -7.63 21.29
CA GLU A 675 18.25 -6.33 21.59
C GLU A 675 19.77 -6.37 21.78
N ASP A 676 20.34 -7.50 22.23
CA ASP A 676 21.79 -7.67 22.40
C ASP A 676 22.48 -8.30 21.17
N ASN A 677 21.71 -8.60 20.11
CA ASN A 677 22.17 -9.25 18.89
C ASN A 677 22.85 -10.63 19.11
N SER A 678 22.56 -11.30 20.21
CA SER A 678 23.06 -12.68 20.46
C SER A 678 22.41 -13.68 19.50
N ILE A 679 21.19 -13.42 19.05
CA ILE A 679 20.49 -14.18 18.03
C ILE A 679 20.31 -13.31 16.78
N THR A 680 20.67 -13.88 15.62
CA THR A 680 20.67 -13.15 14.34
C THR A 680 19.69 -13.79 13.36
N ALA A 681 18.72 -13.00 12.87
CA ALA A 681 17.89 -13.37 11.75
C ALA A 681 18.70 -13.27 10.43
N LEU A 682 18.66 -14.36 9.65
CA LEU A 682 19.48 -14.51 8.44
C LEU A 682 18.97 -13.67 7.28
N GLY A 683 19.88 -13.02 6.58
CA GLY A 683 19.60 -12.33 5.31
C GLY A 683 19.52 -13.33 4.15
N TYR A 684 19.04 -12.81 3.02
CA TYR A 684 18.95 -13.61 1.79
C TYR A 684 19.13 -12.76 0.52
N PHE A 685 19.52 -13.44 -0.55
CA PHE A 685 19.49 -12.91 -1.92
C PHE A 685 18.64 -13.83 -2.78
N LEU A 686 17.61 -13.29 -3.38
CA LEU A 686 16.69 -14.02 -4.26
C LEU A 686 16.64 -13.36 -5.64
N LEU A 687 16.58 -14.18 -6.68
CA LEU A 687 16.42 -13.75 -8.05
C LEU A 687 15.16 -14.40 -8.63
N ASP A 688 14.25 -13.56 -9.15
CA ASP A 688 12.99 -13.98 -9.76
C ASP A 688 12.94 -13.54 -11.22
N GLY A 689 12.24 -14.30 -12.07
CA GLY A 689 12.11 -14.01 -13.48
C GLY A 689 10.71 -14.23 -14.01
N VAL A 690 10.29 -13.38 -14.95
CA VAL A 690 9.04 -13.51 -15.69
C VAL A 690 9.33 -13.33 -17.17
N VAL A 691 8.74 -14.18 -18.00
CA VAL A 691 8.75 -14.05 -19.46
C VAL A 691 7.32 -14.21 -19.95
N ASN A 692 6.85 -13.27 -20.76
CA ASN A 692 5.56 -13.34 -21.42
C ASN A 692 5.73 -13.26 -22.94
N TYR A 693 4.91 -14.02 -23.67
CA TYR A 693 4.81 -13.96 -25.11
C TYR A 693 3.39 -13.58 -25.52
N ASN A 694 3.26 -12.45 -26.19
CA ASN A 694 1.98 -11.87 -26.58
C ASN A 694 1.71 -12.11 -28.06
N ILE A 695 0.60 -12.74 -28.36
CA ILE A 695 0.02 -12.84 -29.72
C ILE A 695 -1.39 -12.25 -29.68
N PRO A 696 -2.04 -12.01 -30.82
CA PRO A 696 -3.43 -11.53 -30.80
C PRO A 696 -4.32 -12.45 -29.95
N HIS A 697 -5.05 -11.87 -29.01
CA HIS A 697 -5.97 -12.53 -28.07
C HIS A 697 -5.34 -13.46 -27.02
N PHE A 698 -4.05 -13.79 -27.07
CA PHE A 698 -3.41 -14.65 -26.08
C PHE A 698 -2.12 -14.05 -25.53
N GLN A 699 -1.89 -14.28 -24.25
CA GLN A 699 -0.60 -14.13 -23.62
C GLN A 699 -0.22 -15.45 -22.94
N PHE A 700 0.98 -15.93 -23.22
CA PHE A 700 1.58 -17.08 -22.54
C PHE A 700 2.68 -16.56 -21.63
N GLY A 701 2.67 -16.97 -20.36
CA GLY A 701 3.65 -16.54 -19.39
C GLY A 701 4.32 -17.70 -18.71
N LEU A 702 5.63 -17.55 -18.48
CA LEU A 702 6.43 -18.38 -17.58
C LEU A 702 7.00 -17.47 -16.49
N ARG A 703 6.83 -17.90 -15.24
CA ARG A 703 7.41 -17.28 -14.09
C ARG A 703 8.26 -18.28 -13.32
N VAL A 704 9.40 -17.82 -12.84
CA VAL A 704 10.32 -18.60 -12.00
C VAL A 704 10.65 -17.77 -10.77
N ASP A 705 10.24 -18.23 -9.61
CA ASP A 705 10.61 -17.66 -8.33
C ASP A 705 11.85 -18.36 -7.80
N ASN A 706 12.77 -17.66 -7.12
CA ASN A 706 14.01 -18.19 -6.54
C ASN A 706 14.83 -19.01 -7.55
N ILE A 707 15.26 -18.37 -8.66
CA ILE A 707 15.95 -19.01 -9.80
C ILE A 707 17.17 -19.83 -9.33
N PHE A 708 17.91 -19.35 -8.33
CA PHE A 708 19.10 -20.02 -7.83
C PHE A 708 18.80 -21.15 -6.85
N ASN A 709 17.54 -21.37 -6.50
CA ASN A 709 17.08 -22.35 -5.51
C ASN A 709 17.81 -22.23 -4.17
N VAL A 710 17.93 -20.99 -3.69
CA VAL A 710 18.56 -20.69 -2.39
C VAL A 710 17.65 -21.19 -1.26
N ASP A 711 18.22 -21.84 -0.28
CA ASP A 711 17.53 -22.09 1.00
C ASP A 711 17.54 -20.80 1.82
N TRP A 712 16.36 -20.31 2.19
CA TRP A 712 16.20 -19.06 2.89
C TRP A 712 15.03 -19.12 3.89
N ASN A 713 15.10 -18.26 4.90
CA ASN A 713 14.04 -18.11 5.89
C ASN A 713 13.24 -16.85 5.57
N GLU A 714 11.92 -16.96 5.54
CA GLU A 714 11.02 -15.87 5.20
C GLU A 714 10.75 -15.01 6.45
N ALA A 715 9.82 -15.38 7.31
CA ALA A 715 9.66 -14.79 8.63
C ALA A 715 10.62 -15.47 9.63
N GLN A 716 11.19 -14.70 10.55
CA GLN A 716 12.17 -15.18 11.53
C GLN A 716 11.96 -14.41 12.82
N PHE A 717 11.92 -15.13 13.95
CA PHE A 717 11.75 -14.56 15.28
C PHE A 717 12.66 -15.28 16.28
N GLU A 718 13.18 -14.57 17.25
CA GLU A 718 13.63 -15.17 18.49
C GLU A 718 12.40 -15.61 19.27
N THR A 719 12.37 -16.85 19.77
CA THR A 719 11.25 -17.39 20.52
C THR A 719 11.74 -18.44 21.49
N LEU A 720 11.41 -18.25 22.78
CA LEU A 720 11.60 -19.28 23.79
C LEU A 720 10.55 -20.39 23.58
N THR A 721 10.99 -21.56 23.21
CA THR A 721 10.10 -22.68 22.86
C THR A 721 10.46 -23.93 23.64
N ARG A 722 9.50 -24.83 23.83
CA ARG A 722 9.71 -26.14 24.45
C ARG A 722 8.96 -27.20 23.66
N MET A 723 9.66 -28.16 23.10
CA MET A 723 9.03 -29.32 22.50
C MET A 723 8.63 -30.33 23.57
N LYS A 724 7.71 -31.24 23.25
CA LYS A 724 7.22 -32.26 24.19
C LYS A 724 8.36 -33.14 24.69
N GLY A 725 8.51 -33.21 26.03
CA GLY A 725 9.56 -34.01 26.70
C GLY A 725 10.87 -33.27 26.92
N GLU A 726 11.03 -32.04 26.48
CA GLU A 726 12.20 -31.22 26.80
C GLU A 726 12.15 -30.66 28.24
N PRO A 727 13.31 -30.21 28.79
CA PRO A 727 13.37 -29.56 30.11
C PRO A 727 12.45 -28.35 30.22
N ALA A 728 12.01 -28.03 31.44
CA ALA A 728 11.01 -27.02 31.70
C ALA A 728 11.42 -25.59 31.32
N GLN A 729 12.72 -25.28 31.34
CA GLN A 729 13.27 -23.97 30.98
C GLN A 729 13.12 -23.60 29.50
N GLY A 730 12.77 -24.59 28.65
CA GLY A 730 12.71 -24.36 27.22
C GLY A 730 14.06 -24.08 26.56
N VAL A 731 14.05 -23.72 25.29
CA VAL A 731 15.22 -23.32 24.50
C VAL A 731 14.89 -22.05 23.78
N ASP A 732 15.75 -21.06 23.95
CA ASP A 732 15.68 -19.79 23.26
C ASP A 732 16.48 -19.86 21.95
N GLU A 733 15.81 -19.72 20.82
CA GLU A 733 16.46 -19.82 19.51
C GLU A 733 15.67 -19.09 18.43
N LEU A 734 16.27 -18.97 17.25
CA LEU A 734 15.61 -18.50 16.06
C LEU A 734 14.59 -19.53 15.55
N CYS A 735 13.32 -19.16 15.57
CA CYS A 735 12.24 -19.87 14.90
C CYS A 735 11.93 -19.18 13.58
N PHE A 736 11.55 -19.93 12.54
CA PHE A 736 11.36 -19.35 11.20
C PHE A 736 10.29 -20.04 10.39
N THR A 737 9.76 -19.33 9.41
CA THR A 737 8.97 -19.89 8.32
C THR A 737 9.91 -20.15 7.13
N PRO A 738 9.96 -21.38 6.56
CA PRO A 738 10.83 -21.67 5.44
C PRO A 738 10.37 -20.91 4.19
N GLY A 739 11.30 -20.23 3.55
CA GLY A 739 11.05 -19.56 2.28
C GLY A 739 10.86 -20.54 1.12
N ALA A 740 10.13 -20.11 0.09
CA ALA A 740 9.82 -20.94 -1.07
C ALA A 740 11.09 -21.38 -1.82
N PRO A 741 11.22 -22.67 -2.19
CA PRO A 741 12.24 -23.14 -3.11
C PRO A 741 12.03 -22.56 -4.51
N ARG A 742 12.83 -22.96 -5.48
CA ARG A 742 12.57 -22.59 -6.88
C ARG A 742 11.23 -23.14 -7.34
N ILE A 743 10.34 -22.24 -7.79
CA ILE A 743 8.99 -22.56 -8.25
C ILE A 743 8.79 -22.07 -9.68
N PHE A 744 8.32 -22.97 -10.56
CA PHE A 744 7.89 -22.62 -11.90
C PHE A 744 6.36 -22.48 -11.94
N ARG A 745 5.87 -21.42 -12.60
CA ARG A 745 4.44 -21.21 -12.88
C ARG A 745 4.25 -20.85 -14.33
N LEU A 746 3.27 -21.51 -14.96
CA LEU A 746 2.81 -21.20 -16.31
C LEU A 746 1.48 -20.47 -16.23
N ASN A 747 1.27 -19.51 -17.09
CA ASN A 747 -0.03 -18.87 -17.25
C ASN A 747 -0.41 -18.72 -18.71
N VAL A 748 -1.72 -18.76 -18.95
CA VAL A 748 -2.33 -18.43 -20.23
C VAL A 748 -3.43 -17.41 -19.96
N THR A 749 -3.36 -16.27 -20.62
CA THR A 749 -4.43 -15.28 -20.60
C THR A 749 -5.06 -15.20 -21.98
N PHE A 750 -6.38 -15.33 -22.02
CA PHE A 750 -7.18 -15.08 -23.20
C PHE A 750 -7.86 -13.72 -23.07
N PHE A 751 -7.64 -12.84 -24.05
CA PHE A 751 -8.29 -11.55 -24.16
C PHE A 751 -9.41 -11.62 -25.19
N PHE A 752 -10.62 -11.36 -24.78
CA PHE A 752 -11.74 -11.27 -25.68
C PHE A 752 -11.57 -10.01 -26.54
N PRO A 753 -11.83 -10.08 -27.86
CA PRO A 753 -11.86 -8.90 -28.69
C PRO A 753 -12.96 -7.98 -28.15
N ASN A 754 -12.57 -6.80 -27.73
CA ASN A 754 -13.54 -5.80 -27.31
C ASN A 754 -14.33 -5.39 -28.60
N THR A 755 -15.58 -5.81 -28.71
CA THR A 755 -16.48 -5.40 -29.79
C THR A 755 -16.68 -3.87 -29.84
N GLN A 756 -16.12 -3.18 -28.83
CA GLN A 756 -16.11 -1.74 -28.74
C GLN A 756 -15.08 -1.02 -29.64
N LYS A 757 -14.13 -1.75 -30.30
CA LYS A 757 -13.03 -1.14 -31.09
C LYS A 757 -13.22 -1.12 -32.60
N ASN A 758 -14.30 -1.66 -33.15
CA ASN A 758 -14.49 -1.81 -34.58
C ASN A 758 -15.67 -0.98 -35.15
N GLU A 759 -15.79 0.32 -34.77
CA GLU A 759 -16.57 1.29 -35.53
C GLU A 759 -15.97 2.70 -35.44
#